data_4c844fa0a971311085f194d2ac45c348
#
_entry.id   4c844fa0a971311085f194d2ac45c348
#
_cell.length_a   1.000
_cell.length_b   1.000
_cell.length_c   1.000
_cell.angle_alpha   90.00
_cell.angle_beta   90.00
_cell.angle_gamma   90.00
#
_symmetry.space_group_name_H-M   'P 1'
#
loop_
_entity.id
_entity.type
_entity.pdbx_description
1 polymer ?
#
loop_
_entity_poly.entity_id
_entity_poly.type
_entity_poly.pdbx_seq_one_letter_code
_entity_poly.pdbx_strand_id
1 'polypeptide(L)'
;MKPGRQIFTTLIRCVMLGMLLHTAAAATTPPGPRVGLVLGGGGARGIAHIGVLRVLEEMRIPIACIAGTSMGSLVGGVYAAGVPLDEIAARLSDLDWDDLFTDDPPRIEKPFRAKRDDFQNLFHLELGQRGTKVLMPPGSTAGYKFEFLLREMVARSGNFTDQDFDHLPIPYRAMATDIENGTSKEFRDGDLVKAMRASMSVPGAIAPVEIDGALYVDGGLLQNLPVAAAREACADVVIVVDVGSGLLPRDQLNSALGISLQMINVLMAQNVRESIESLGPDDVLISPELGDFSAANFAESMTLVATGEAAARSMADQLRRFSVSAEDYQAWRESVTARLPTVPSVTNVRVATTGGRVNPQVLEGELARQPGIDLRAHPESDFSLENLNTRLEQVYGRGDFERMDYHVIDRQGTRTVEVQGVEKSWGPNYLKFGLGLASDSDQTRFDASASHRSTWLNPLGAEWRNDLQIGYRDQLASEFFQPLTPGSSFFVAPRLDLQREPIVYYLDGRRIGDYRVKHARAHLDFGAQNKYGEVRLGAFAGTLKAEEDFGLFTFVPDFDLTQVGYNLQVTFDQIDSPSFGRNGVLAQLSSFGTVGDWGSEDDYNRTELFLLGAKSIGQHSVQLAGYFGASLNGDLPNYDPLLLGGFLRGSGYRMDELVGNSVAMARAVYSYKIASLPPPLGRGVYVGGSLEATRASLGVNLKSDKEIRPSASVFVGADTFLGPAYLAFGHAFSDDDPNAVYLLLGTP
;
A
#
# COMPACT_ATOMS: atom_id res chain seq x y z
N MET A 1 49.85 52.35 -49.07
CA MET A 1 48.69 53.09 -48.57
C MET A 1 47.86 52.18 -47.64
N LYS A 2 47.59 52.62 -46.45
CA LYS A 2 47.17 51.87 -45.27
C LYS A 2 45.76 51.30 -45.36
N PRO A 3 45.56 49.99 -44.95
CA PRO A 3 44.30 49.54 -44.39
C PRO A 3 44.52 48.93 -43.01
N GLY A 4 44.72 49.73 -42.00
CA GLY A 4 44.96 49.25 -40.61
C GLY A 4 44.14 49.94 -39.53
N ARG A 5 43.35 50.96 -39.90
CA ARG A 5 42.64 51.79 -38.91
C ARG A 5 41.14 51.51 -38.74
N GLN A 6 40.50 50.79 -39.65
CA GLN A 6 39.07 50.48 -39.54
C GLN A 6 38.78 49.18 -38.80
N ILE A 7 39.71 48.22 -38.77
CA ILE A 7 39.51 46.91 -38.07
C ILE A 7 39.65 47.10 -36.55
N PHE A 8 40.48 48.06 -36.08
CA PHE A 8 40.69 48.26 -34.66
C PHE A 8 39.52 48.99 -33.97
N THR A 9 38.80 49.87 -34.65
CA THR A 9 37.61 50.59 -34.16
C THR A 9 36.36 49.71 -34.09
N THR A 10 36.23 48.67 -34.98
CA THR A 10 35.15 47.70 -34.95
C THR A 10 35.34 46.66 -33.84
N LEU A 11 36.56 46.20 -33.60
CA LEU A 11 36.84 45.27 -32.52
C LEU A 11 36.63 45.90 -31.11
N ILE A 12 36.97 47.14 -30.89
CA ILE A 12 36.77 47.87 -29.64
C ILE A 12 35.29 48.11 -29.39
N ARG A 13 34.47 48.33 -30.45
CA ARG A 13 32.99 48.44 -30.31
C ARG A 13 32.30 47.11 -30.02
N CYS A 14 32.75 46.00 -30.55
CA CYS A 14 32.26 44.66 -30.23
C CYS A 14 32.67 44.23 -28.84
N VAL A 15 33.87 44.56 -28.37
CA VAL A 15 34.29 44.21 -26.97
C VAL A 15 33.60 45.11 -25.94
N MET A 16 33.32 46.39 -26.23
CA MET A 16 32.55 47.23 -25.32
C MET A 16 31.05 46.87 -25.35
N LEU A 17 30.48 46.38 -26.45
CA LEU A 17 29.07 45.90 -26.51
C LEU A 17 28.92 44.52 -25.86
N GLY A 18 30.00 43.68 -25.84
CA GLY A 18 30.04 42.40 -25.14
C GLY A 18 30.23 42.53 -23.62
N MET A 19 30.80 43.62 -23.10
CA MET A 19 30.96 43.90 -21.67
C MET A 19 29.73 44.57 -21.05
N LEU A 20 28.74 45.05 -21.84
CA LEU A 20 27.51 45.67 -21.35
C LEU A 20 26.33 44.68 -21.25
N LEU A 21 26.51 43.42 -21.58
CA LEU A 21 25.46 42.37 -21.51
C LEU A 21 25.70 41.31 -20.44
N HIS A 22 26.73 41.49 -19.59
CA HIS A 22 26.90 40.69 -18.36
C HIS A 22 26.74 41.58 -17.13
N THR A 23 25.66 42.32 -17.07
CA THR A 23 25.08 42.65 -15.77
C THR A 23 24.42 41.36 -15.29
N ALA A 24 25.17 40.54 -14.56
CA ALA A 24 24.53 39.60 -13.65
C ALA A 24 23.49 40.42 -12.88
N ALA A 25 22.22 40.06 -13.02
CA ALA A 25 21.18 40.61 -12.15
C ALA A 25 21.61 40.20 -10.74
N ALA A 26 22.27 41.15 -10.04
CA ALA A 26 22.47 41.02 -8.62
C ALA A 26 21.06 40.83 -8.06
N ALA A 27 20.79 39.70 -7.44
CA ALA A 27 19.53 39.45 -6.75
C ALA A 27 19.33 40.63 -5.81
N THR A 28 18.37 41.51 -6.12
CA THR A 28 18.05 42.66 -5.28
C THR A 28 17.47 42.12 -4.00
N THR A 29 18.25 42.10 -2.94
CA THR A 29 17.75 41.72 -1.61
C THR A 29 16.62 42.69 -1.27
N PRO A 30 15.41 42.17 -0.92
CA PRO A 30 14.31 43.07 -0.54
C PRO A 30 14.74 44.01 0.59
N PRO A 31 14.23 45.24 0.60
CA PRO A 31 14.56 46.17 1.66
C PRO A 31 14.00 45.70 3.00
N GLY A 32 14.82 45.69 4.04
CA GLY A 32 14.44 45.28 5.40
C GLY A 32 15.27 44.13 5.95
N PRO A 33 14.97 43.67 7.17
CA PRO A 33 15.66 42.53 7.78
C PRO A 33 15.33 41.23 7.01
N ARG A 34 16.30 40.34 6.92
CA ARG A 34 16.09 39.00 6.34
C ARG A 34 15.24 38.15 7.29
N VAL A 35 14.05 37.79 6.85
CA VAL A 35 13.09 37.03 7.63
C VAL A 35 13.35 35.52 7.46
N GLY A 36 13.74 34.84 8.54
CA GLY A 36 13.77 33.39 8.63
C GLY A 36 12.42 32.85 9.08
N LEU A 37 11.95 31.79 8.46
CA LEU A 37 10.74 31.08 8.88
C LEU A 37 11.11 29.78 9.59
N VAL A 38 10.62 29.64 10.83
CA VAL A 38 10.81 28.43 11.65
C VAL A 38 9.48 27.69 11.75
N LEU A 39 9.45 26.44 11.27
CA LEU A 39 8.26 25.60 11.25
C LEU A 39 8.46 24.40 12.18
N GLY A 40 7.68 24.36 13.26
CA GLY A 40 7.76 23.32 14.27
C GLY A 40 7.16 21.99 13.84
N GLY A 41 7.57 20.90 14.50
CA GLY A 41 6.96 19.58 14.38
C GLY A 41 5.65 19.49 15.17
N GLY A 42 4.73 18.63 14.69
CA GLY A 42 3.44 18.42 15.36
C GLY A 42 2.57 17.37 14.67
N GLY A 43 3.12 16.53 13.80
CA GLY A 43 2.35 15.55 13.04
C GLY A 43 1.25 16.20 12.22
N ALA A 44 0.03 15.66 12.27
CA ALA A 44 -1.14 16.20 11.56
C ALA A 44 -1.44 17.69 11.87
N ARG A 45 -1.09 18.15 13.07
CA ARG A 45 -1.25 19.56 13.50
C ARG A 45 -0.42 20.53 12.63
N GLY A 46 0.69 20.04 12.06
CA GLY A 46 1.57 20.82 11.20
C GLY A 46 0.96 21.24 9.86
N ILE A 47 -0.18 20.71 9.47
CA ILE A 47 -0.95 21.20 8.30
C ILE A 47 -1.36 22.66 8.47
N ALA A 48 -1.48 23.16 9.71
CA ALA A 48 -1.72 24.58 10.00
C ALA A 48 -0.62 25.51 9.43
N HIS A 49 0.59 25.03 9.18
CA HIS A 49 1.66 25.79 8.52
C HIS A 49 1.23 26.32 7.14
N ILE A 50 0.42 25.56 6.39
CA ILE A 50 -0.11 26.00 5.08
C ILE A 50 -0.92 27.29 5.24
N GLY A 51 -1.78 27.35 6.26
CA GLY A 51 -2.57 28.53 6.55
C GLY A 51 -1.71 29.73 6.93
N VAL A 52 -0.67 29.51 7.73
CA VAL A 52 0.28 30.59 8.08
C VAL A 52 1.02 31.09 6.84
N LEU A 53 1.54 30.19 6.01
CA LEU A 53 2.22 30.56 4.75
C LEU A 53 1.33 31.37 3.82
N ARG A 54 0.03 31.03 3.68
CA ARG A 54 -0.92 31.84 2.90
C ARG A 54 -0.99 33.29 3.36
N VAL A 55 -1.09 33.49 4.68
CA VAL A 55 -1.15 34.86 5.23
C VAL A 55 0.16 35.60 5.02
N LEU A 56 1.32 34.94 5.16
CA LEU A 56 2.61 35.56 4.87
C LEU A 56 2.74 35.96 3.40
N GLU A 57 2.27 35.13 2.46
CA GLU A 57 2.22 35.47 1.03
C GLU A 57 1.24 36.66 0.76
N GLU A 58 0.03 36.66 1.32
CA GLU A 58 -0.93 37.74 1.21
C GLU A 58 -0.38 39.06 1.73
N MET A 59 0.34 39.01 2.85
CA MET A 59 1.00 40.16 3.47
C MET A 59 2.28 40.58 2.75
N ARG A 60 2.71 39.86 1.73
CA ARG A 60 3.92 40.12 0.94
C ARG A 60 5.19 40.16 1.80
N ILE A 61 5.37 39.14 2.62
CA ILE A 61 6.55 38.95 3.46
C ILE A 61 7.54 38.02 2.74
N PRO A 62 8.70 38.53 2.26
CA PRO A 62 9.71 37.70 1.61
C PRO A 62 10.40 36.82 2.66
N ILE A 63 10.46 35.52 2.42
CA ILE A 63 11.13 34.56 3.28
C ILE A 63 12.56 34.36 2.77
N ALA A 64 13.55 34.67 3.61
CA ALA A 64 14.96 34.55 3.25
C ALA A 64 15.51 33.13 3.41
N CYS A 65 15.04 32.38 4.41
CA CYS A 65 15.33 30.96 4.60
C CYS A 65 14.27 30.29 5.49
N ILE A 66 14.24 28.96 5.45
CA ILE A 66 13.30 28.13 6.21
C ILE A 66 14.08 27.10 7.01
N ALA A 67 13.75 26.94 8.29
CA ALA A 67 14.21 25.84 9.12
C ALA A 67 12.99 25.08 9.66
N GLY A 68 12.96 23.76 9.47
CA GLY A 68 11.78 22.96 9.80
C GLY A 68 12.12 21.66 10.52
N THR A 69 11.16 21.20 11.35
CA THR A 69 11.22 19.91 12.05
C THR A 69 9.96 19.13 11.78
N SER A 70 10.08 17.81 11.52
CA SER A 70 8.96 16.89 11.32
C SER A 70 8.00 17.40 10.22
N MET A 71 6.70 17.55 10.48
CA MET A 71 5.76 18.12 9.49
C MET A 71 6.14 19.53 9.05
N GLY A 72 6.76 20.33 9.91
CA GLY A 72 7.29 21.64 9.53
C GLY A 72 8.46 21.52 8.55
N SER A 73 9.29 20.48 8.67
CA SER A 73 10.32 20.14 7.69
C SER A 73 9.72 19.74 6.34
N LEU A 74 8.65 18.94 6.34
CA LEU A 74 7.97 18.54 5.11
C LEU A 74 7.37 19.74 4.39
N VAL A 75 6.49 20.48 5.05
CA VAL A 75 5.80 21.64 4.43
C VAL A 75 6.83 22.70 4.02
N GLY A 76 7.79 23.00 4.91
CA GLY A 76 8.84 23.99 4.66
C GLY A 76 9.80 23.57 3.56
N GLY A 77 10.22 22.31 3.50
CA GLY A 77 11.16 21.79 2.50
C GLY A 77 10.54 21.73 1.11
N VAL A 78 9.29 21.28 1.00
CA VAL A 78 8.55 21.26 -0.28
C VAL A 78 8.32 22.71 -0.78
N TYR A 79 7.95 23.62 0.11
CA TYR A 79 7.80 25.04 -0.24
C TYR A 79 9.14 25.68 -0.64
N ALA A 80 10.23 25.37 0.09
CA ALA A 80 11.57 25.83 -0.22
C ALA A 80 12.11 25.31 -1.57
N ALA A 81 11.66 24.12 -1.98
CA ALA A 81 11.95 23.53 -3.30
C ALA A 81 11.19 24.23 -4.45
N GLY A 82 10.37 25.25 -4.16
CA GLY A 82 9.67 26.07 -5.15
C GLY A 82 8.32 25.51 -5.58
N VAL A 83 7.73 24.59 -4.81
CA VAL A 83 6.37 24.09 -5.04
C VAL A 83 5.35 25.15 -4.60
N PRO A 84 4.40 25.55 -5.45
CA PRO A 84 3.36 26.50 -5.08
C PRO A 84 2.52 26.00 -3.91
N LEU A 85 2.16 26.92 -3.00
CA LEU A 85 1.44 26.55 -1.77
C LEU A 85 0.08 25.90 -2.04
N ASP A 86 -0.64 26.34 -3.06
CA ASP A 86 -1.94 25.74 -3.45
C ASP A 86 -1.76 24.31 -3.98
N GLU A 87 -0.64 24.01 -4.66
CA GLU A 87 -0.32 22.66 -5.12
C GLU A 87 0.03 21.74 -3.92
N ILE A 88 0.80 22.26 -2.94
CA ILE A 88 1.05 21.54 -1.68
C ILE A 88 -0.27 21.21 -0.99
N ALA A 89 -1.16 22.20 -0.83
CA ALA A 89 -2.44 22.03 -0.18
C ALA A 89 -3.34 21.02 -0.91
N ALA A 90 -3.44 21.11 -2.23
CA ALA A 90 -4.23 20.20 -3.05
C ALA A 90 -3.68 18.76 -2.93
N ARG A 91 -2.36 18.59 -3.05
CA ARG A 91 -1.74 17.26 -2.96
C ARG A 91 -1.96 16.60 -1.60
N LEU A 92 -1.81 17.35 -0.50
CA LEU A 92 -2.03 16.84 0.85
C LEU A 92 -3.51 16.57 1.16
N SER A 93 -4.44 17.27 0.50
CA SER A 93 -5.89 17.04 0.61
C SER A 93 -6.32 15.73 -0.06
N ASP A 94 -5.67 15.35 -1.15
CA ASP A 94 -6.02 14.19 -1.96
C ASP A 94 -5.40 12.88 -1.43
N LEU A 95 -4.54 12.94 -0.39
CA LEU A 95 -3.86 11.77 0.14
C LEU A 95 -4.79 10.85 0.94
N ASP A 96 -4.66 9.56 0.69
CA ASP A 96 -5.08 8.52 1.63
C ASP A 96 -3.97 8.34 2.68
N TRP A 97 -4.09 9.05 3.80
CA TRP A 97 -3.10 9.03 4.87
C TRP A 97 -2.96 7.66 5.52
N ASP A 98 -4.05 6.88 5.62
CA ASP A 98 -4.03 5.53 6.18
C ASP A 98 -3.18 4.62 5.29
N ASP A 99 -3.31 4.74 3.97
CA ASP A 99 -2.48 3.99 3.01
C ASP A 99 -1.03 4.46 3.01
N LEU A 100 -0.78 5.78 3.13
CA LEU A 100 0.56 6.36 3.12
C LEU A 100 1.43 5.89 4.30
N PHE A 101 0.81 5.60 5.45
CA PHE A 101 1.50 5.04 6.62
C PHE A 101 1.66 3.52 6.58
N THR A 102 1.36 2.87 5.48
CA THR A 102 1.60 1.44 5.28
C THR A 102 2.70 1.21 4.25
N ASP A 103 3.48 0.14 4.40
CA ASP A 103 4.42 -0.30 3.38
C ASP A 103 3.79 -1.29 2.40
N ASP A 104 2.51 -1.58 2.55
CA ASP A 104 1.81 -2.51 1.67
C ASP A 104 1.27 -1.77 0.44
N PRO A 105 1.71 -2.11 -0.78
CA PRO A 105 1.16 -1.49 -1.98
C PRO A 105 -0.34 -1.74 -2.10
N PRO A 106 -1.11 -0.84 -2.73
CA PRO A 106 -2.50 -1.10 -2.99
C PRO A 106 -2.68 -2.48 -3.63
N ARG A 107 -3.64 -3.27 -3.13
CA ARG A 107 -3.82 -4.66 -3.59
C ARG A 107 -3.96 -4.77 -5.11
N ILE A 108 -4.63 -3.80 -5.73
CA ILE A 108 -4.83 -3.76 -7.19
C ILE A 108 -3.52 -3.61 -7.98
N GLU A 109 -2.46 -3.05 -7.37
CA GLU A 109 -1.15 -2.88 -7.99
C GLU A 109 -0.22 -4.08 -7.77
N LYS A 110 -0.52 -4.96 -6.81
CA LYS A 110 0.28 -6.18 -6.57
C LYS A 110 0.22 -7.13 -7.76
N PRO A 111 1.31 -7.85 -8.08
CA PRO A 111 1.29 -8.98 -9.00
C PRO A 111 0.27 -10.04 -8.53
N PHE A 112 -0.37 -10.74 -9.47
CA PHE A 112 -1.40 -11.71 -9.12
C PHE A 112 -0.93 -12.81 -8.15
N ARG A 113 0.33 -13.26 -8.25
CA ARG A 113 0.90 -14.25 -7.30
C ARG A 113 0.89 -13.75 -5.85
N ALA A 114 1.16 -12.47 -5.62
CA ALA A 114 1.10 -11.89 -4.28
C ALA A 114 -0.34 -11.79 -3.72
N LYS A 115 -1.34 -11.62 -4.61
CA LYS A 115 -2.76 -11.62 -4.25
C LYS A 115 -3.31 -12.99 -3.90
N ARG A 116 -2.68 -14.07 -4.38
CA ARG A 116 -3.13 -15.45 -4.17
C ARG A 116 -3.19 -15.83 -2.69
N ASP A 117 -2.30 -15.28 -1.87
CA ASP A 117 -2.27 -15.52 -0.43
C ASP A 117 -3.57 -15.07 0.28
N ASP A 118 -4.23 -14.04 -0.23
CA ASP A 118 -5.45 -13.49 0.36
C ASP A 118 -6.65 -14.46 0.30
N PHE A 119 -6.58 -15.47 -0.56
CA PHE A 119 -7.62 -16.51 -0.70
C PHE A 119 -7.34 -17.78 0.13
N GLN A 120 -6.25 -17.81 0.89
CA GLN A 120 -5.82 -18.99 1.66
C GLN A 120 -5.95 -18.83 3.19
N ASN A 121 -6.64 -17.79 3.66
CA ASN A 121 -6.80 -17.48 5.09
C ASN A 121 -5.47 -17.42 5.86
N LEU A 122 -4.41 -16.93 5.21
CA LEU A 122 -3.10 -16.76 5.84
C LEU A 122 -3.02 -15.41 6.56
N PHE A 123 -2.33 -15.40 7.70
CA PHE A 123 -2.05 -14.16 8.42
C PHE A 123 -1.18 -13.23 7.57
N HIS A 124 -1.32 -11.94 7.78
CA HIS A 124 -0.50 -10.96 7.07
C HIS A 124 0.98 -11.01 7.50
N LEU A 125 1.29 -11.58 8.66
CA LEU A 125 2.66 -11.74 9.15
C LEU A 125 3.43 -12.78 8.33
N GLU A 126 4.49 -12.33 7.67
CA GLU A 126 5.42 -13.18 6.92
C GLU A 126 6.73 -13.32 7.73
N LEU A 127 7.11 -14.54 8.06
CA LEU A 127 8.35 -14.86 8.73
C LEU A 127 9.39 -15.35 7.72
N GLY A 128 10.66 -15.14 8.03
CA GLY A 128 11.76 -15.69 7.25
C GLY A 128 12.28 -17.00 7.81
N GLN A 129 12.90 -17.81 6.95
CA GLN A 129 13.59 -19.04 7.39
C GLN A 129 15.01 -19.08 6.81
N ARG A 130 15.99 -19.25 7.70
CA ARG A 130 17.40 -19.48 7.32
C ARG A 130 17.95 -20.70 8.04
N GLY A 131 18.02 -21.83 7.33
CA GLY A 131 18.28 -23.12 7.95
C GLY A 131 17.19 -23.46 8.96
N THR A 132 17.54 -23.68 10.23
CA THR A 132 16.59 -23.97 11.33
C THR A 132 16.11 -22.70 12.07
N LYS A 133 16.63 -21.52 11.74
CA LYS A 133 16.26 -20.27 12.41
C LYS A 133 15.08 -19.61 11.71
N VAL A 134 14.09 -19.22 12.51
CA VAL A 134 12.99 -18.35 12.09
C VAL A 134 13.40 -16.91 12.34
N LEU A 135 13.23 -16.05 11.35
CA LEU A 135 13.58 -14.64 11.37
C LEU A 135 12.27 -13.83 11.31
N MET A 136 12.21 -12.78 12.11
CA MET A 136 11.08 -11.84 12.07
C MET A 136 11.45 -10.61 11.21
N PRO A 137 10.49 -10.03 10.48
CA PRO A 137 10.70 -8.73 9.86
C PRO A 137 10.92 -7.66 10.94
N PRO A 138 11.72 -6.60 10.67
CA PRO A 138 11.80 -5.45 11.56
C PRO A 138 10.41 -4.80 11.68
N GLY A 139 9.97 -4.57 12.91
CA GLY A 139 8.57 -4.27 13.24
C GLY A 139 8.09 -2.85 12.94
N SER A 140 8.79 -2.04 12.14
CA SER A 140 8.43 -0.67 11.81
C SER A 140 8.17 -0.49 10.33
N THR A 141 7.21 0.37 9.97
CA THR A 141 6.94 0.80 8.59
C THR A 141 8.17 1.50 8.02
N ALA A 142 8.70 1.04 6.89
CA ALA A 142 9.87 1.65 6.25
C ALA A 142 9.57 3.06 5.70
N GLY A 143 8.29 3.34 5.38
CA GLY A 143 7.81 4.66 4.95
C GLY A 143 8.23 5.03 3.53
N TYR A 144 8.41 4.05 2.64
CA TYR A 144 8.82 4.31 1.26
C TYR A 144 7.78 5.12 0.47
N LYS A 145 6.47 4.97 0.76
CA LYS A 145 5.42 5.75 0.10
C LYS A 145 5.56 7.25 0.38
N PHE A 146 5.96 7.61 1.61
CA PHE A 146 6.31 8.99 1.94
C PHE A 146 7.50 9.48 1.11
N GLU A 147 8.53 8.68 0.97
CA GLU A 147 9.70 9.07 0.17
C GLU A 147 9.31 9.26 -1.30
N PHE A 148 8.50 8.38 -1.86
CA PHE A 148 8.02 8.51 -3.25
C PHE A 148 7.17 9.77 -3.45
N LEU A 149 6.25 10.05 -2.53
CA LEU A 149 5.46 11.29 -2.55
C LEU A 149 6.35 12.53 -2.50
N LEU A 150 7.31 12.58 -1.57
CA LEU A 150 8.21 13.72 -1.43
C LEU A 150 9.10 13.90 -2.66
N ARG A 151 9.63 12.80 -3.24
CA ARG A 151 10.42 12.85 -4.47
C ARG A 151 9.63 13.40 -5.65
N GLU A 152 8.37 13.02 -5.77
CA GLU A 152 7.46 13.55 -6.78
C GLU A 152 7.23 15.06 -6.58
N MET A 153 6.91 15.48 -5.35
CA MET A 153 6.66 16.90 -5.03
C MET A 153 7.88 17.79 -5.28
N VAL A 154 9.09 17.36 -4.89
CA VAL A 154 10.30 18.17 -5.05
C VAL A 154 10.99 18.00 -6.41
N ALA A 155 10.45 17.19 -7.31
CA ALA A 155 11.09 16.85 -8.60
C ALA A 155 11.45 18.09 -9.45
N ARG A 156 10.72 19.18 -9.29
CA ARG A 156 10.97 20.46 -9.97
C ARG A 156 12.21 21.19 -9.47
N SER A 157 12.72 20.88 -8.28
CA SER A 157 13.94 21.49 -7.74
C SER A 157 15.22 20.95 -8.40
N GLY A 158 15.10 20.02 -9.35
CA GLY A 158 16.22 19.47 -10.09
C GLY A 158 16.76 18.16 -9.51
N ASN A 159 18.06 18.09 -9.26
CA ASN A 159 18.69 16.93 -8.65
C ASN A 159 18.56 17.02 -7.13
N PHE A 160 17.45 16.52 -6.58
CA PHE A 160 17.15 16.55 -5.15
C PHE A 160 17.92 15.49 -4.33
N THR A 161 18.73 14.63 -4.98
CA THR A 161 19.47 13.54 -4.31
C THR A 161 20.89 13.91 -3.90
N ASP A 162 21.43 15.01 -4.42
CA ASP A 162 22.74 15.57 -4.07
C ASP A 162 22.68 17.08 -4.27
N GLN A 163 22.14 17.78 -3.29
CA GLN A 163 21.81 19.19 -3.40
C GLN A 163 22.38 19.98 -2.20
N ASP A 164 22.92 21.16 -2.47
CA ASP A 164 23.20 22.18 -1.46
C ASP A 164 21.91 22.95 -1.18
N PHE A 165 21.38 22.84 0.06
CA PHE A 165 20.11 23.45 0.42
C PHE A 165 20.16 24.98 0.51
N ASP A 166 21.33 25.58 0.50
CA ASP A 166 21.48 27.03 0.37
C ASP A 166 21.21 27.52 -1.07
N HIS A 167 21.27 26.61 -2.05
CA HIS A 167 20.97 26.88 -3.46
C HIS A 167 19.54 26.51 -3.88
N LEU A 168 18.71 26.02 -2.96
CA LEU A 168 17.28 25.88 -3.22
C LEU A 168 16.63 27.23 -3.57
N PRO A 169 15.47 27.25 -4.21
CA PRO A 169 14.69 28.48 -4.44
C PRO A 169 14.58 29.35 -3.18
N ILE A 170 14.35 28.73 -2.02
CA ILE A 170 14.51 29.34 -0.69
C ILE A 170 15.48 28.47 0.11
N PRO A 171 16.59 29.04 0.67
CA PRO A 171 17.51 28.30 1.53
C PRO A 171 16.80 27.54 2.64
N TYR A 172 17.23 26.29 2.91
CA TYR A 172 16.48 25.39 3.77
C TYR A 172 17.36 24.61 4.74
N ARG A 173 16.77 24.28 5.92
CA ARG A 173 17.37 23.40 6.94
C ARG A 173 16.33 22.40 7.43
N ALA A 174 16.68 21.10 7.44
CA ALA A 174 15.90 20.05 8.08
C ALA A 174 16.57 19.58 9.36
N MET A 175 15.80 19.48 10.44
CA MET A 175 16.32 19.00 11.72
C MET A 175 15.98 17.53 11.94
N ALA A 176 16.96 16.74 12.36
CA ALA A 176 16.77 15.36 12.80
C ALA A 176 17.57 15.08 14.09
N THR A 177 17.31 13.93 14.69
CA THR A 177 18.07 13.45 15.86
C THR A 177 18.88 12.23 15.48
N ASP A 178 20.21 12.30 15.65
CA ASP A 178 21.08 11.12 15.61
C ASP A 178 20.80 10.30 16.87
N ILE A 179 20.12 9.13 16.68
CA ILE A 179 19.66 8.33 17.81
C ILE A 179 20.80 7.51 18.43
N GLU A 180 21.91 7.29 17.72
CA GLU A 180 23.05 6.55 18.23
C GLU A 180 23.92 7.41 19.15
N ASN A 181 24.05 8.70 18.83
CA ASN A 181 24.89 9.63 19.58
C ASN A 181 24.09 10.60 20.48
N GLY A 182 22.76 10.65 20.34
CA GLY A 182 21.89 11.55 21.09
C GLY A 182 22.14 13.03 20.77
N THR A 183 22.48 13.35 19.52
CA THR A 183 22.78 14.72 19.08
C THR A 183 21.81 15.21 18.02
N SER A 184 21.56 16.54 18.01
CA SER A 184 20.80 17.17 16.94
C SER A 184 21.63 17.23 15.65
N LYS A 185 21.00 16.87 14.52
CA LYS A 185 21.57 16.99 13.18
C LYS A 185 20.81 18.05 12.40
N GLU A 186 21.52 19.03 11.90
CA GLU A 186 21.04 19.98 10.90
C GLU A 186 21.50 19.50 9.52
N PHE A 187 20.56 19.18 8.64
CA PHE A 187 20.83 18.89 7.24
C PHE A 187 20.80 20.19 6.43
N ARG A 188 21.91 20.45 5.71
CA ARG A 188 22.10 21.61 4.84
C ARG A 188 22.50 21.24 3.41
N ASP A 189 22.75 19.98 3.17
CA ASP A 189 23.11 19.40 1.88
C ASP A 189 22.73 17.91 1.80
N GLY A 190 22.92 17.30 0.63
CA GLY A 190 22.67 15.90 0.36
C GLY A 190 21.28 15.61 -0.24
N ASP A 191 20.71 14.47 0.08
CA ASP A 191 19.36 14.09 -0.40
C ASP A 191 18.29 14.84 0.40
N LEU A 192 17.64 15.80 -0.27
CA LEU A 192 16.59 16.64 0.32
C LEU A 192 15.43 15.81 0.87
N VAL A 193 15.03 14.75 0.15
CA VAL A 193 13.92 13.90 0.56
C VAL A 193 14.29 13.06 1.77
N LYS A 194 15.50 12.50 1.78
CA LYS A 194 16.00 11.75 2.96
C LYS A 194 16.14 12.64 4.18
N ALA A 195 16.58 13.89 4.01
CA ALA A 195 16.67 14.86 5.10
C ALA A 195 15.28 15.15 5.71
N MET A 196 14.27 15.43 4.86
CA MET A 196 12.87 15.59 5.31
C MET A 196 12.32 14.32 5.95
N ARG A 197 12.59 13.16 5.34
CA ARG A 197 12.14 11.85 5.84
C ARG A 197 12.76 11.50 7.20
N ALA A 198 14.06 11.78 7.40
CA ALA A 198 14.73 11.63 8.68
C ALA A 198 14.08 12.52 9.75
N SER A 199 13.81 13.78 9.37
CA SER A 199 13.18 14.77 10.26
C SER A 199 11.79 14.34 10.77
N MET A 200 11.07 13.49 10.05
CA MET A 200 9.72 13.02 10.40
C MET A 200 9.65 11.54 10.81
N SER A 201 10.80 10.92 11.09
CA SER A 201 10.87 9.51 11.55
C SER A 201 10.50 9.39 13.04
N VAL A 202 9.21 9.54 13.34
CA VAL A 202 8.73 9.46 14.73
C VAL A 202 8.97 8.07 15.30
N PRO A 203 9.73 7.93 16.41
CA PRO A 203 10.02 6.64 17.01
C PRO A 203 8.74 5.84 17.36
N GLY A 204 8.73 4.58 16.95
CA GLY A 204 7.59 3.69 17.16
C GLY A 204 6.47 3.77 16.10
N ALA A 205 6.45 4.83 15.26
CA ALA A 205 5.51 4.97 14.14
C ALA A 205 6.20 4.68 12.80
N ILE A 206 7.35 5.29 12.56
CA ILE A 206 8.05 5.22 11.29
C ILE A 206 9.52 4.82 11.54
N ALA A 207 10.08 3.97 10.67
CA ALA A 207 11.45 3.49 10.81
C ALA A 207 12.46 4.65 10.76
N PRO A 208 13.56 4.56 11.53
CA PRO A 208 14.69 5.46 11.40
C PRO A 208 15.27 5.46 9.98
N VAL A 209 15.92 6.55 9.59
CA VAL A 209 16.59 6.67 8.29
C VAL A 209 18.10 6.63 8.50
N GLU A 210 18.77 5.77 7.75
CA GLU A 210 20.22 5.74 7.70
C GLU A 210 20.74 6.68 6.60
N ILE A 211 21.58 7.65 6.98
CA ILE A 211 22.26 8.59 6.08
C ILE A 211 23.74 8.60 6.46
N ASP A 212 24.62 8.32 5.51
CA ASP A 212 26.08 8.30 5.69
C ASP A 212 26.57 7.44 6.88
N GLY A 213 25.85 6.34 7.14
CA GLY A 213 26.19 5.38 8.19
C GLY A 213 25.76 5.77 9.60
N ALA A 214 25.00 6.86 9.78
CA ALA A 214 24.37 7.25 11.03
C ALA A 214 22.85 7.08 10.95
N LEU A 215 22.21 6.78 12.09
CA LEU A 215 20.79 6.48 12.17
C LEU A 215 20.00 7.67 12.75
N TYR A 216 19.05 8.19 11.97
CA TYR A 216 18.30 9.39 12.29
C TYR A 216 16.83 9.13 12.57
N VAL A 217 16.29 9.85 13.56
CA VAL A 217 14.88 9.89 13.92
C VAL A 217 14.38 11.34 13.96
N ASP A 218 13.09 11.54 14.25
CA ASP A 218 12.43 12.84 14.28
C ASP A 218 13.22 13.88 15.08
N GLY A 219 13.42 15.05 14.48
CA GLY A 219 14.17 16.14 15.06
C GLY A 219 13.53 16.78 16.29
N GLY A 220 12.21 16.60 16.45
CA GLY A 220 11.45 17.14 17.58
C GLY A 220 11.92 16.65 18.94
N LEU A 221 12.59 15.49 19.01
CA LEU A 221 13.17 15.00 20.26
C LEU A 221 14.15 15.97 20.89
N LEU A 222 14.99 16.65 20.07
CA LEU A 222 16.03 17.54 20.56
C LEU A 222 15.85 19.00 20.12
N GLN A 223 15.18 19.25 18.98
CA GLN A 223 15.04 20.60 18.43
C GLN A 223 13.75 20.75 17.62
N ASN A 224 12.61 20.88 18.31
CA ASN A 224 11.31 21.00 17.65
C ASN A 224 11.07 22.35 16.97
N LEU A 225 11.62 23.46 17.54
CA LEU A 225 11.60 24.79 16.95
C LEU A 225 13.04 25.22 16.63
N PRO A 226 13.53 25.04 15.38
CA PRO A 226 14.94 25.25 15.03
C PRO A 226 15.27 26.73 14.80
N VAL A 227 15.10 27.58 15.82
CA VAL A 227 15.38 29.02 15.78
C VAL A 227 16.86 29.29 15.49
N ALA A 228 17.75 28.57 16.15
CA ALA A 228 19.22 28.75 15.97
C ALA A 228 19.64 28.42 14.53
N ALA A 229 19.10 27.32 13.95
CA ALA A 229 19.40 26.94 12.58
C ALA A 229 18.93 27.98 11.54
N ALA A 230 17.74 28.60 11.74
CA ALA A 230 17.30 29.69 10.88
C ALA A 230 18.21 30.93 10.97
N ARG A 231 18.66 31.29 12.18
CA ARG A 231 19.57 32.40 12.38
C ARG A 231 20.93 32.14 11.75
N GLU A 232 21.48 30.95 11.91
CA GLU A 232 22.76 30.57 11.31
C GLU A 232 22.66 30.55 9.78
N ALA A 233 21.53 30.07 9.22
CA ALA A 233 21.34 29.99 7.79
C ALA A 233 21.24 31.38 7.13
N CYS A 234 20.45 32.30 7.67
CA CYS A 234 20.20 33.57 6.99
C CYS A 234 19.55 34.68 7.85
N ALA A 235 18.85 34.34 8.93
CA ALA A 235 17.81 35.20 9.50
C ALA A 235 18.38 36.30 10.39
N ASP A 236 18.02 37.55 10.14
CA ASP A 236 18.21 38.67 11.06
C ASP A 236 17.09 38.70 12.11
N VAL A 237 15.87 38.30 11.70
CA VAL A 237 14.67 38.11 12.53
C VAL A 237 13.97 36.80 12.15
N VAL A 238 13.23 36.21 13.08
CA VAL A 238 12.50 34.95 12.81
C VAL A 238 11.00 35.09 13.04
N ILE A 239 10.23 34.43 12.17
CA ILE A 239 8.82 34.12 12.38
C ILE A 239 8.77 32.64 12.75
N VAL A 240 8.33 32.32 13.95
CA VAL A 240 8.29 30.97 14.49
C VAL A 240 6.85 30.50 14.56
N VAL A 241 6.58 29.32 14.02
CA VAL A 241 5.23 28.71 14.05
C VAL A 241 5.27 27.45 14.91
N ASP A 242 4.67 27.54 16.10
CA ASP A 242 4.58 26.42 17.04
C ASP A 242 3.23 25.71 16.90
N VAL A 243 3.26 24.47 16.44
CA VAL A 243 2.11 23.58 16.29
C VAL A 243 2.21 22.35 17.21
N GLY A 244 3.13 22.38 18.16
CA GLY A 244 3.43 21.31 19.08
C GLY A 244 2.19 20.85 19.87
N SER A 245 2.16 19.56 20.23
CA SER A 245 1.15 19.00 21.12
C SER A 245 1.48 19.30 22.58
N GLY A 246 0.44 19.51 23.39
CA GLY A 246 0.60 19.49 24.85
C GLY A 246 0.93 18.10 25.38
N LEU A 247 1.12 18.01 26.71
CA LEU A 247 1.28 16.72 27.38
C LEU A 247 -0.03 15.92 27.31
N LEU A 248 0.09 14.60 27.18
CA LEU A 248 -1.07 13.70 27.16
C LEU A 248 -1.83 13.74 28.50
N PRO A 249 -3.15 13.74 28.49
CA PRO A 249 -3.95 13.67 29.70
C PRO A 249 -3.78 12.32 30.41
N ARG A 250 -4.07 12.30 31.73
CA ARG A 250 -3.79 11.15 32.61
C ARG A 250 -4.43 9.84 32.15
N ASP A 251 -5.60 9.90 31.58
CA ASP A 251 -6.37 8.74 31.08
C ASP A 251 -5.72 8.06 29.86
N GLN A 252 -4.82 8.75 29.14
CA GLN A 252 -4.02 8.17 28.05
C GLN A 252 -2.67 7.59 28.52
N LEU A 253 -2.30 7.73 29.79
CA LEU A 253 -1.05 7.23 30.37
C LEU A 253 -1.17 5.82 30.99
N ASN A 254 -2.14 5.05 30.58
CA ASN A 254 -2.46 3.72 31.14
C ASN A 254 -1.81 2.55 30.38
N SER A 255 -0.97 2.84 29.38
CA SER A 255 -0.29 1.84 28.56
C SER A 255 1.21 2.18 28.39
N ALA A 256 2.04 1.18 28.11
CA ALA A 256 3.46 1.38 27.81
C ALA A 256 3.67 2.33 26.63
N LEU A 257 2.82 2.24 25.59
CA LEU A 257 2.85 3.14 24.44
C LEU A 257 2.52 4.58 24.86
N GLY A 258 1.45 4.80 25.62
CA GLY A 258 1.07 6.14 26.10
C GLY A 258 2.15 6.78 26.97
N ILE A 259 2.81 5.99 27.84
CA ILE A 259 3.94 6.47 28.65
C ILE A 259 5.15 6.84 27.74
N SER A 260 5.46 6.03 26.74
CA SER A 260 6.55 6.31 25.81
C SER A 260 6.31 7.59 25.00
N LEU A 261 5.10 7.79 24.49
CA LEU A 261 4.69 9.00 23.80
C LEU A 261 4.77 10.22 24.72
N GLN A 262 4.35 10.08 25.98
CA GLN A 262 4.47 11.16 26.98
C GLN A 262 5.93 11.55 27.25
N MET A 263 6.83 10.57 27.32
CA MET A 263 8.28 10.88 27.47
C MET A 263 8.80 11.71 26.30
N ILE A 264 8.40 11.39 25.08
CA ILE A 264 8.71 12.17 23.87
C ILE A 264 8.14 13.59 24.01
N ASN A 265 6.85 13.73 24.39
CA ASN A 265 6.21 15.03 24.56
C ASN A 265 6.88 15.88 25.65
N VAL A 266 7.35 15.26 26.74
CA VAL A 266 8.09 15.97 27.82
C VAL A 266 9.43 16.52 27.29
N LEU A 267 10.19 15.71 26.52
CA LEU A 267 11.45 16.16 25.91
C LEU A 267 11.21 17.30 24.92
N MET A 268 10.18 17.16 24.06
CA MET A 268 9.81 18.20 23.09
C MET A 268 9.40 19.49 23.79
N ALA A 269 8.56 19.42 24.84
CA ALA A 269 8.10 20.60 25.57
C ALA A 269 9.26 21.36 26.23
N GLN A 270 10.33 20.67 26.65
CA GLN A 270 11.52 21.31 27.21
C GLN A 270 12.27 22.09 26.13
N ASN A 271 12.62 21.47 25.01
CA ASN A 271 13.38 22.14 23.94
C ASN A 271 12.58 23.27 23.25
N VAL A 272 11.25 23.11 23.13
CA VAL A 272 10.34 24.18 22.65
C VAL A 272 10.40 25.40 23.57
N ARG A 273 10.36 25.20 24.89
CA ARG A 273 10.46 26.30 25.84
C ARG A 273 11.78 27.04 25.71
N GLU A 274 12.90 26.32 25.63
CA GLU A 274 14.23 26.91 25.43
C GLU A 274 14.30 27.71 24.13
N SER A 275 13.72 27.20 23.04
CA SER A 275 13.65 27.91 21.75
C SER A 275 12.81 29.18 21.85
N ILE A 276 11.66 29.14 22.51
CA ILE A 276 10.81 30.34 22.72
C ILE A 276 11.49 31.38 23.61
N GLU A 277 12.16 30.96 24.66
CA GLU A 277 12.93 31.86 25.54
C GLU A 277 14.12 32.55 24.83
N SER A 278 14.59 31.99 23.72
CA SER A 278 15.66 32.57 22.89
C SER A 278 15.17 33.68 21.94
N LEU A 279 13.86 33.89 21.81
CA LEU A 279 13.28 34.88 20.90
C LEU A 279 13.55 36.30 21.41
N GLY A 280 13.95 37.15 20.47
CA GLY A 280 14.14 38.59 20.73
C GLY A 280 12.84 39.38 20.54
N PRO A 281 12.87 40.69 20.86
CA PRO A 281 11.71 41.58 20.77
C PRO A 281 11.23 41.80 19.34
N ASP A 282 12.09 41.55 18.37
CA ASP A 282 11.78 41.69 16.94
C ASP A 282 11.34 40.39 16.29
N ASP A 283 11.36 39.28 17.00
CA ASP A 283 10.85 38.02 16.49
C ASP A 283 9.31 37.92 16.66
N VAL A 284 8.69 37.04 15.90
CA VAL A 284 7.23 36.80 16.00
C VAL A 284 6.97 35.31 16.23
N LEU A 285 6.26 35.02 17.33
CA LEU A 285 5.75 33.67 17.60
C LEU A 285 4.28 33.59 17.21
N ILE A 286 3.96 32.63 16.35
CA ILE A 286 2.60 32.27 15.93
C ILE A 286 2.28 30.90 16.51
N SER A 287 1.30 30.82 17.40
CA SER A 287 0.85 29.56 18.02
C SER A 287 -0.63 29.37 17.72
N PRO A 288 -0.98 28.61 16.67
CA PRO A 288 -2.38 28.31 16.35
C PRO A 288 -3.08 27.59 17.50
N GLU A 289 -4.33 27.96 17.79
CA GLU A 289 -5.16 27.32 18.83
C GLU A 289 -5.71 26.00 18.29
N LEU A 290 -4.90 24.94 18.33
CA LEU A 290 -5.24 23.61 17.77
C LEU A 290 -5.97 22.71 18.78
N GLY A 291 -6.18 23.16 20.02
CA GLY A 291 -6.91 22.42 21.06
C GLY A 291 -6.39 20.99 21.25
N ASP A 292 -7.33 20.07 21.46
CA ASP A 292 -7.06 18.64 21.67
C ASP A 292 -6.93 17.86 20.35
N PHE A 293 -6.71 18.54 19.20
CA PHE A 293 -6.56 17.86 17.92
C PHE A 293 -5.33 16.95 17.96
N SER A 294 -5.54 15.65 17.70
CA SER A 294 -4.46 14.65 17.79
C SER A 294 -3.44 14.83 16.68
N ALA A 295 -2.16 14.76 17.05
CA ALA A 295 -1.06 14.73 16.08
C ALA A 295 -1.11 13.53 15.11
N ALA A 296 -1.88 12.50 15.42
CA ALA A 296 -2.09 11.32 14.59
C ALA A 296 -3.37 11.39 13.72
N ASN A 297 -4.23 12.39 13.86
CA ASN A 297 -5.47 12.52 13.08
C ASN A 297 -5.22 13.23 11.73
N PHE A 298 -4.59 12.54 10.81
CA PHE A 298 -4.32 13.07 9.47
C PHE A 298 -5.57 13.20 8.60
N ALA A 299 -6.58 12.36 8.79
CA ALA A 299 -7.79 12.36 7.97
C ALA A 299 -8.56 13.70 7.99
N GLU A 300 -8.53 14.38 9.13
CA GLU A 300 -9.22 15.66 9.32
C GLU A 300 -8.27 16.87 9.33
N SER A 301 -6.96 16.65 9.10
CA SER A 301 -5.90 17.65 9.31
C SER A 301 -6.06 18.90 8.43
N MET A 302 -6.65 18.77 7.24
CA MET A 302 -6.88 19.92 6.33
C MET A 302 -7.80 20.99 6.92
N THR A 303 -8.61 20.67 7.91
CA THR A 303 -9.42 21.65 8.65
C THR A 303 -8.58 22.67 9.39
N LEU A 304 -7.33 22.29 9.75
CA LEU A 304 -6.40 23.12 10.50
C LEU A 304 -5.75 24.25 9.67
N VAL A 305 -5.87 24.22 8.34
CA VAL A 305 -5.40 25.30 7.48
C VAL A 305 -6.07 26.62 7.89
N ALA A 306 -7.40 26.62 8.08
CA ALA A 306 -8.13 27.83 8.52
C ALA A 306 -7.71 28.30 9.91
N THR A 307 -7.35 27.39 10.82
CA THR A 307 -6.86 27.74 12.16
C THR A 307 -5.47 28.39 12.06
N GLY A 308 -4.59 27.88 11.19
CA GLY A 308 -3.30 28.50 10.90
C GLY A 308 -3.45 29.91 10.31
N GLU A 309 -4.37 30.10 9.36
CA GLU A 309 -4.68 31.42 8.81
C GLU A 309 -5.15 32.41 9.91
N ALA A 310 -6.08 31.98 10.76
CA ALA A 310 -6.60 32.80 11.84
C ALA A 310 -5.48 33.22 12.83
N ALA A 311 -4.62 32.30 13.20
CA ALA A 311 -3.48 32.59 14.08
C ALA A 311 -2.49 33.59 13.46
N ALA A 312 -2.14 33.43 12.18
CA ALA A 312 -1.27 34.37 11.51
C ALA A 312 -1.93 35.78 11.37
N ARG A 313 -3.23 35.84 11.06
CA ARG A 313 -3.97 37.10 10.99
C ARG A 313 -4.07 37.81 12.35
N SER A 314 -4.16 37.10 13.47
CA SER A 314 -4.14 37.69 14.81
C SER A 314 -2.83 38.41 15.11
N MET A 315 -1.72 38.02 14.42
CA MET A 315 -0.40 38.61 14.54
C MET A 315 -0.11 39.67 13.46
N ALA A 316 -1.11 40.05 12.65
CA ALA A 316 -0.93 40.92 11.49
C ALA A 316 -0.25 42.25 11.78
N ASP A 317 -0.49 42.86 12.95
CA ASP A 317 0.14 44.13 13.32
C ASP A 317 1.66 43.98 13.54
N GLN A 318 2.10 42.85 14.10
CA GLN A 318 3.52 42.53 14.27
C GLN A 318 4.18 42.11 12.96
N LEU A 319 3.44 41.37 12.10
CA LEU A 319 3.92 40.87 10.83
C LEU A 319 4.05 41.99 9.79
N ARG A 320 3.21 43.03 9.86
CA ARG A 320 3.15 44.13 8.86
C ARG A 320 4.49 44.84 8.67
N ARG A 321 5.36 44.88 9.70
CA ARG A 321 6.68 45.51 9.61
C ARG A 321 7.64 44.78 8.65
N PHE A 322 7.34 43.54 8.29
CA PHE A 322 8.10 42.72 7.36
C PHE A 322 7.51 42.75 5.95
N SER A 323 6.34 43.36 5.76
CA SER A 323 5.70 43.46 4.45
C SER A 323 6.49 44.42 3.57
N VAL A 324 6.63 44.05 2.29
CA VAL A 324 7.28 44.89 1.29
C VAL A 324 6.26 45.41 0.25
N SER A 325 6.69 46.31 -0.64
CA SER A 325 5.84 46.75 -1.76
C SER A 325 5.43 45.57 -2.67
N ALA A 326 4.39 45.76 -3.47
CA ALA A 326 3.97 44.75 -4.43
C ALA A 326 5.06 44.47 -5.48
N GLU A 327 5.81 45.51 -5.88
CA GLU A 327 6.93 45.40 -6.82
C GLU A 327 8.11 44.62 -6.22
N ASP A 328 8.50 44.93 -4.97
CA ASP A 328 9.60 44.23 -4.30
C ASP A 328 9.27 42.75 -4.04
N TYR A 329 8.01 42.48 -3.66
CA TYR A 329 7.54 41.09 -3.48
C TYR A 329 7.54 40.30 -4.79
N GLN A 330 7.07 40.92 -5.88
CA GLN A 330 7.11 40.32 -7.17
C GLN A 330 8.54 40.04 -7.65
N ALA A 331 9.47 40.99 -7.44
CA ALA A 331 10.88 40.79 -7.73
C ALA A 331 11.50 39.63 -6.94
N TRP A 332 11.14 39.51 -5.64
CA TRP A 332 11.53 38.38 -4.84
C TRP A 332 10.96 37.06 -5.37
N ARG A 333 9.66 37.00 -5.70
CA ARG A 333 9.02 35.81 -6.31
C ARG A 333 9.72 35.39 -7.61
N GLU A 334 10.04 36.35 -8.48
CA GLU A 334 10.79 36.12 -9.71
C GLU A 334 12.20 35.59 -9.42
N SER A 335 12.89 36.10 -8.39
CA SER A 335 14.21 35.61 -7.98
C SER A 335 14.16 34.17 -7.46
N VAL A 336 13.12 33.79 -6.72
CA VAL A 336 12.87 32.42 -6.25
C VAL A 336 12.63 31.51 -7.45
N THR A 337 11.77 31.92 -8.38
CA THR A 337 11.47 31.12 -9.59
C THR A 337 12.67 30.98 -10.52
N ALA A 338 13.49 32.02 -10.64
CA ALA A 338 14.70 31.98 -11.47
C ALA A 338 15.78 31.01 -10.97
N ARG A 339 15.71 30.59 -9.72
CA ARG A 339 16.60 29.55 -9.16
C ARG A 339 16.15 28.13 -9.49
N LEU A 340 14.91 27.96 -10.00
CA LEU A 340 14.47 26.63 -10.44
C LEU A 340 15.29 26.19 -11.65
N PRO A 341 15.91 25.00 -11.60
CA PRO A 341 16.68 24.46 -12.70
C PRO A 341 15.77 24.00 -13.84
N THR A 342 16.33 23.95 -15.04
CA THR A 342 15.68 23.19 -16.13
C THR A 342 15.84 21.70 -15.86
N VAL A 343 14.73 21.01 -15.68
CA VAL A 343 14.71 19.57 -15.35
C VAL A 343 14.75 18.76 -16.65
N PRO A 344 15.78 17.93 -16.89
CA PRO A 344 15.82 17.05 -18.06
C PRO A 344 14.76 15.95 -17.99
N SER A 345 14.33 15.46 -19.16
CA SER A 345 13.47 14.27 -19.23
C SER A 345 14.23 13.02 -18.79
N VAL A 346 13.52 12.08 -18.15
CA VAL A 346 14.11 10.78 -17.78
C VAL A 346 14.35 9.96 -19.04
N THR A 347 15.60 9.60 -19.27
CA THR A 347 16.02 8.81 -20.46
C THR A 347 16.42 7.39 -20.12
N ASN A 348 16.82 7.13 -18.88
CA ASN A 348 17.30 5.82 -18.44
C ASN A 348 16.79 5.48 -17.05
N VAL A 349 16.50 4.19 -16.85
CA VAL A 349 16.27 3.60 -15.53
C VAL A 349 17.27 2.48 -15.32
N ARG A 350 17.96 2.47 -14.19
CA ARG A 350 18.87 1.41 -13.76
C ARG A 350 18.42 0.86 -12.45
N VAL A 351 18.63 -0.43 -12.23
CA VAL A 351 18.30 -1.09 -10.96
C VAL A 351 19.56 -1.68 -10.35
N ALA A 352 19.78 -1.40 -9.08
CA ALA A 352 20.77 -2.06 -8.25
C ALA A 352 20.06 -2.75 -7.07
N THR A 353 20.48 -3.95 -6.71
CA THR A 353 19.95 -4.70 -5.58
C THR A 353 21.07 -5.04 -4.60
N THR A 354 20.79 -4.93 -3.31
CA THR A 354 21.67 -5.44 -2.26
C THR A 354 21.26 -6.87 -1.90
N GLY A 355 22.20 -7.81 -1.81
CA GLY A 355 21.92 -9.22 -1.51
C GLY A 355 22.20 -10.16 -2.68
N GLY A 356 22.13 -9.69 -3.92
CA GLY A 356 22.56 -10.41 -5.12
C GLY A 356 21.72 -11.61 -5.53
N ARG A 357 20.52 -11.78 -4.97
CA ARG A 357 19.57 -12.86 -5.31
C ARG A 357 18.62 -12.43 -6.41
N VAL A 358 18.06 -11.26 -6.27
CA VAL A 358 17.13 -10.68 -7.25
C VAL A 358 17.92 -10.24 -8.48
N ASN A 359 17.50 -10.69 -9.65
CA ASN A 359 18.14 -10.30 -10.90
C ASN A 359 17.70 -8.87 -11.31
N PRO A 360 18.59 -7.86 -11.28
CA PRO A 360 18.24 -6.49 -11.61
C PRO A 360 17.64 -6.33 -13.02
N GLN A 361 18.09 -7.14 -14.00
CA GLN A 361 17.59 -7.07 -15.38
C GLN A 361 16.10 -7.41 -15.50
N VAL A 362 15.59 -8.29 -14.62
CA VAL A 362 14.16 -8.59 -14.57
C VAL A 362 13.37 -7.36 -14.13
N LEU A 363 13.88 -6.66 -13.11
CA LEU A 363 13.24 -5.45 -12.57
C LEU A 363 13.34 -4.27 -13.55
N GLU A 364 14.49 -4.08 -14.18
CA GLU A 364 14.65 -3.08 -15.25
C GLU A 364 13.65 -3.31 -16.37
N GLY A 365 13.47 -4.58 -16.78
CA GLY A 365 12.45 -4.97 -17.75
C GLY A 365 11.03 -4.64 -17.32
N GLU A 366 10.69 -4.85 -16.05
CA GLU A 366 9.36 -4.55 -15.49
C GLU A 366 9.13 -3.04 -15.37
N LEU A 367 10.12 -2.29 -14.89
CA LEU A 367 10.04 -0.82 -14.78
C LEU A 367 9.96 -0.14 -16.15
N ALA A 368 10.65 -0.69 -17.18
CA ALA A 368 10.62 -0.17 -18.53
C ALA A 368 9.35 -0.55 -19.33
N ARG A 369 8.64 -1.60 -18.94
CA ARG A 369 7.44 -2.07 -19.65
C ARG A 369 6.22 -1.22 -19.27
N GLN A 370 5.81 -0.31 -20.18
CA GLN A 370 4.40 0.03 -20.31
C GLN A 370 3.79 -0.79 -21.48
N PRO A 371 2.51 -1.17 -21.40
CA PRO A 371 1.80 -1.57 -22.60
C PRO A 371 1.84 -0.40 -23.58
N GLY A 372 2.66 -0.51 -24.63
CA GLY A 372 2.77 0.47 -25.71
C GLY A 372 3.95 1.45 -25.67
N ILE A 373 4.84 1.43 -24.66
CA ILE A 373 6.01 2.32 -24.63
C ILE A 373 7.27 1.54 -24.34
N ASP A 374 8.14 1.43 -25.35
CA ASP A 374 9.53 1.04 -25.17
C ASP A 374 10.35 2.31 -24.92
N LEU A 375 10.82 2.50 -23.67
CA LEU A 375 11.66 3.65 -23.30
C LEU A 375 12.94 3.73 -24.14
N ARG A 376 13.39 2.62 -24.73
CA ARG A 376 14.54 2.57 -25.64
C ARG A 376 14.17 3.04 -27.04
N ALA A 377 12.93 2.83 -27.47
CA ALA A 377 12.43 3.21 -28.79
C ALA A 377 11.76 4.58 -28.81
N HIS A 378 11.23 5.05 -27.66
CA HIS A 378 10.51 6.33 -27.53
C HIS A 378 11.00 7.12 -26.32
N PRO A 379 12.19 7.74 -26.38
CA PRO A 379 12.73 8.54 -25.28
C PRO A 379 11.90 9.81 -24.98
N GLU A 380 10.95 10.17 -25.84
CA GLU A 380 10.05 11.33 -25.68
C GLU A 380 8.71 10.98 -25.02
N SER A 381 8.50 9.70 -24.67
CA SER A 381 7.26 9.30 -24.03
C SER A 381 7.26 9.73 -22.55
N ASP A 382 6.11 10.24 -22.11
CA ASP A 382 5.76 10.76 -20.78
C ASP A 382 6.15 9.84 -19.61
N PHE A 383 7.45 9.66 -19.36
CA PHE A 383 7.94 9.02 -18.16
C PHE A 383 7.92 10.06 -17.03
N SER A 384 6.74 10.24 -16.43
CA SER A 384 6.62 11.06 -15.23
C SER A 384 7.16 10.28 -14.01
N LEU A 385 7.66 10.98 -13.01
CA LEU A 385 8.05 10.36 -11.73
C LEU A 385 6.83 9.72 -11.03
N GLU A 386 5.64 10.23 -11.24
CA GLU A 386 4.39 9.63 -10.78
C GLU A 386 4.18 8.21 -11.36
N ASN A 387 4.37 8.05 -12.67
CA ASN A 387 4.31 6.74 -13.32
C ASN A 387 5.43 5.80 -12.83
N LEU A 388 6.62 6.35 -12.50
CA LEU A 388 7.70 5.58 -11.89
C LEU A 388 7.30 5.08 -10.50
N ASN A 389 6.74 5.93 -9.65
CA ASN A 389 6.31 5.56 -8.31
C ASN A 389 5.31 4.40 -8.33
N THR A 390 4.28 4.47 -9.18
CA THR A 390 3.32 3.37 -9.37
C THR A 390 4.00 2.06 -9.78
N ARG A 391 5.01 2.11 -10.67
CA ARG A 391 5.76 0.91 -11.08
C ARG A 391 6.66 0.38 -9.98
N LEU A 392 7.27 1.26 -9.20
CA LEU A 392 8.07 0.86 -8.05
C LEU A 392 7.20 0.17 -7.01
N GLU A 393 5.97 0.64 -6.79
CA GLU A 393 4.99 -0.04 -5.93
C GLU A 393 4.65 -1.45 -6.44
N GLN A 394 4.48 -1.63 -7.76
CA GLN A 394 4.26 -2.95 -8.35
C GLN A 394 5.44 -3.90 -8.13
N VAL A 395 6.67 -3.40 -8.34
CA VAL A 395 7.90 -4.17 -8.09
C VAL A 395 8.04 -4.49 -6.60
N TYR A 396 7.79 -3.51 -5.72
CA TYR A 396 7.78 -3.72 -4.27
C TYR A 396 6.72 -4.73 -3.84
N GLY A 397 5.55 -4.67 -4.46
CA GLY A 397 4.43 -5.61 -4.26
C GLY A 397 4.73 -7.08 -4.59
N ARG A 398 5.86 -7.40 -5.24
CA ARG A 398 6.36 -8.78 -5.39
C ARG A 398 6.73 -9.41 -4.04
N GLY A 399 7.08 -8.56 -3.06
CA GLY A 399 7.46 -9.00 -1.72
C GLY A 399 8.91 -9.48 -1.58
N ASP A 400 9.80 -9.09 -2.49
CA ASP A 400 11.22 -9.45 -2.47
C ASP A 400 12.06 -8.46 -1.65
N PHE A 401 11.57 -7.22 -1.50
CA PHE A 401 12.32 -6.11 -0.93
C PHE A 401 11.82 -5.71 0.45
N GLU A 402 12.75 -5.33 1.31
CA GLU A 402 12.50 -4.69 2.59
C GLU A 402 12.32 -3.17 2.41
N ARG A 403 13.11 -2.59 1.50
CA ARG A 403 13.08 -1.18 1.15
C ARG A 403 13.43 -0.98 -0.32
N MET A 404 12.75 -0.05 -0.96
CA MET A 404 13.12 0.46 -2.28
C MET A 404 13.24 1.97 -2.23
N ASP A 405 14.24 2.48 -2.93
CA ASP A 405 14.54 3.90 -3.05
C ASP A 405 15.04 4.18 -4.47
N TYR A 406 15.07 5.44 -4.89
CA TYR A 406 15.72 5.81 -6.14
C TYR A 406 16.46 7.14 -6.05
N HIS A 407 17.53 7.25 -6.83
CA HIS A 407 18.30 8.46 -7.00
C HIS A 407 18.15 8.98 -8.41
N VAL A 408 18.19 10.31 -8.54
CA VAL A 408 18.15 10.98 -9.85
C VAL A 408 19.53 11.53 -10.14
N ILE A 409 20.09 11.17 -11.30
CA ILE A 409 21.38 11.62 -11.77
C ILE A 409 21.21 12.39 -13.06
N ASP A 410 21.50 13.69 -13.04
CA ASP A 410 21.47 14.55 -14.22
C ASP A 410 22.87 14.69 -14.80
N ARG A 411 23.08 14.22 -16.03
CA ARG A 411 24.36 14.36 -16.75
C ARG A 411 24.11 14.77 -18.19
N GLN A 412 24.77 15.86 -18.61
CA GLN A 412 24.78 16.33 -20.03
C GLN A 412 23.38 16.45 -20.66
N GLY A 413 22.41 16.96 -19.90
CA GLY A 413 21.04 17.16 -20.37
C GLY A 413 20.17 15.89 -20.41
N THR A 414 20.66 14.77 -19.86
CA THR A 414 19.92 13.53 -19.67
C THR A 414 19.73 13.22 -18.21
N ARG A 415 18.56 12.69 -17.84
CA ARG A 415 18.26 12.22 -16.49
C ARG A 415 18.22 10.71 -16.44
N THR A 416 19.01 10.13 -15.53
CA THR A 416 18.98 8.70 -15.20
C THR A 416 18.37 8.52 -13.81
N VAL A 417 17.42 7.61 -13.69
CA VAL A 417 16.90 7.16 -12.39
C VAL A 417 17.61 5.86 -12.01
N GLU A 418 18.30 5.87 -10.89
CA GLU A 418 18.93 4.67 -10.31
C GLU A 418 18.07 4.18 -9.15
N VAL A 419 17.37 3.06 -9.36
CA VAL A 419 16.55 2.41 -8.33
C VAL A 419 17.43 1.49 -7.49
N GLN A 420 17.37 1.62 -6.18
CA GLN A 420 18.06 0.77 -5.22
C GLN A 420 17.05 -0.08 -4.45
N GLY A 421 17.13 -1.40 -4.58
CA GLY A 421 16.33 -2.35 -3.84
C GLY A 421 17.15 -3.03 -2.74
N VAL A 422 16.71 -2.90 -1.48
CA VAL A 422 17.27 -3.66 -0.36
C VAL A 422 16.43 -4.94 -0.20
N GLU A 423 17.03 -6.09 -0.53
CA GLU A 423 16.35 -7.37 -0.42
C GLU A 423 16.05 -7.71 1.05
N LYS A 424 14.90 -8.34 1.30
CA LYS A 424 14.48 -8.74 2.64
C LYS A 424 15.57 -9.53 3.36
N SER A 425 16.02 -9.03 4.49
CA SER A 425 17.08 -9.63 5.30
C SER A 425 16.67 -10.99 5.86
N TRP A 426 15.37 -11.26 5.99
CA TRP A 426 14.80 -12.53 6.43
C TRP A 426 14.51 -13.52 5.30
N GLY A 427 14.65 -13.13 4.01
CA GLY A 427 14.49 -14.01 2.86
C GLY A 427 15.70 -14.93 2.58
N PRO A 428 15.64 -15.79 1.53
CA PRO A 428 14.61 -15.93 0.49
C PRO A 428 13.50 -16.94 0.78
N ASN A 429 13.54 -17.60 1.94
CA ASN A 429 12.52 -18.58 2.34
C ASN A 429 11.56 -17.90 3.31
N TYR A 430 10.29 -17.97 3.01
CA TYR A 430 9.23 -17.29 3.75
C TYR A 430 8.23 -18.31 4.29
N LEU A 431 7.73 -18.06 5.49
CA LEU A 431 6.73 -18.87 6.17
C LEU A 431 5.54 -17.96 6.52
N LYS A 432 4.34 -18.41 6.18
CA LYS A 432 3.08 -17.82 6.63
C LYS A 432 2.24 -18.89 7.30
N PHE A 433 1.45 -18.50 8.29
CA PHE A 433 0.53 -19.35 9.01
C PHE A 433 -0.89 -18.80 8.89
N GLY A 434 -1.88 -19.65 9.09
CA GLY A 434 -3.26 -19.26 9.04
C GLY A 434 -4.13 -20.15 9.91
N LEU A 435 -5.29 -19.60 10.28
CA LEU A 435 -6.34 -20.31 10.99
C LEU A 435 -7.67 -20.01 10.32
N GLY A 436 -8.45 -21.04 10.10
CA GLY A 436 -9.84 -20.95 9.69
C GLY A 436 -10.73 -21.50 10.79
N LEU A 437 -11.82 -20.83 11.07
CA LEU A 437 -12.89 -21.30 11.92
C LEU A 437 -14.21 -20.98 11.25
N ALA A 438 -15.06 -21.95 11.09
CA ALA A 438 -16.43 -21.76 10.63
C ALA A 438 -17.36 -22.59 11.48
N SER A 439 -18.31 -21.96 12.12
CA SER A 439 -19.33 -22.64 12.94
C SER A 439 -20.71 -22.16 12.54
N ASP A 440 -21.62 -23.08 12.41
CA ASP A 440 -23.06 -22.85 12.28
C ASP A 440 -23.81 -23.49 13.45
N SER A 441 -25.13 -23.61 13.35
CA SER A 441 -25.97 -24.16 14.41
C SER A 441 -25.68 -25.64 14.74
N ASP A 442 -25.06 -26.41 13.82
CA ASP A 442 -24.91 -27.85 13.93
C ASP A 442 -23.46 -28.35 13.85
N GLN A 443 -22.59 -27.62 13.20
CA GLN A 443 -21.21 -28.06 12.97
C GLN A 443 -20.19 -26.95 13.20
N THR A 444 -19.02 -27.38 13.62
CA THR A 444 -17.86 -26.49 13.72
C THR A 444 -16.71 -27.09 12.91
N ARG A 445 -16.16 -26.29 11.99
CA ARG A 445 -15.02 -26.61 11.15
C ARG A 445 -13.83 -25.80 11.60
N PHE A 446 -12.68 -26.42 11.64
CA PHE A 446 -11.42 -25.78 12.01
C PHE A 446 -10.35 -26.19 11.01
N ASP A 447 -9.55 -25.25 10.60
CA ASP A 447 -8.41 -25.45 9.71
C ASP A 447 -7.20 -24.68 10.22
N ALA A 448 -6.04 -25.32 10.22
CA ALA A 448 -4.75 -24.69 10.44
C ALA A 448 -3.92 -24.79 9.16
N SER A 449 -3.36 -23.69 8.72
CA SER A 449 -2.60 -23.61 7.46
C SER A 449 -1.18 -23.14 7.70
N ALA A 450 -0.27 -23.65 6.89
CA ALA A 450 1.12 -23.19 6.81
C ALA A 450 1.53 -23.13 5.34
N SER A 451 2.14 -22.05 4.93
CA SER A 451 2.70 -21.86 3.59
C SER A 451 4.18 -21.58 3.67
N HIS A 452 4.98 -22.33 2.92
CA HIS A 452 6.40 -22.09 2.71
C HIS A 452 6.62 -21.66 1.28
N ARG A 453 7.36 -20.55 1.06
CA ARG A 453 7.69 -20.02 -0.26
C ARG A 453 9.18 -19.72 -0.34
N SER A 454 9.88 -20.36 -1.29
CA SER A 454 11.26 -20.04 -1.68
C SER A 454 11.25 -19.25 -2.97
N THR A 455 11.88 -18.07 -3.00
CA THR A 455 11.92 -17.19 -4.17
C THR A 455 13.30 -17.14 -4.80
N TRP A 456 13.36 -16.74 -6.08
CA TRP A 456 14.61 -16.55 -6.82
C TRP A 456 15.52 -17.78 -6.85
N LEU A 457 14.92 -18.96 -7.08
CA LEU A 457 15.68 -20.22 -7.19
C LEU A 457 16.57 -20.24 -8.45
N ASN A 458 16.32 -19.37 -9.41
CA ASN A 458 17.15 -19.13 -10.56
C ASN A 458 17.05 -17.66 -11.04
N PRO A 459 17.90 -17.22 -12.00
CA PRO A 459 17.91 -15.84 -12.47
C PRO A 459 16.64 -15.36 -13.19
N LEU A 460 15.67 -16.24 -13.48
CA LEU A 460 14.38 -15.90 -14.06
C LEU A 460 13.33 -15.59 -13.00
N GLY A 461 13.65 -15.76 -11.71
CA GLY A 461 12.72 -15.55 -10.61
C GLY A 461 11.81 -16.75 -10.36
N ALA A 462 12.33 -17.98 -10.51
CA ALA A 462 11.57 -19.17 -10.17
C ALA A 462 11.25 -19.24 -8.67
N GLU A 463 10.09 -19.80 -8.35
CA GLU A 463 9.61 -19.95 -6.98
C GLU A 463 9.20 -21.41 -6.72
N TRP A 464 9.40 -21.83 -5.47
CA TRP A 464 8.87 -23.08 -4.96
C TRP A 464 7.99 -22.82 -3.77
N ARG A 465 6.73 -23.22 -3.88
CA ARG A 465 5.71 -23.02 -2.85
C ARG A 465 5.19 -24.36 -2.35
N ASN A 466 5.07 -24.50 -1.04
CA ASN A 466 4.49 -25.66 -0.37
C ASN A 466 3.42 -25.17 0.60
N ASP A 467 2.20 -25.61 0.41
CA ASP A 467 1.05 -25.27 1.24
C ASP A 467 0.55 -26.51 1.98
N LEU A 468 0.44 -26.42 3.29
CA LEU A 468 -0.10 -27.44 4.18
C LEU A 468 -1.36 -26.88 4.86
N GLN A 469 -2.44 -27.62 4.83
CA GLN A 469 -3.65 -27.37 5.61
C GLN A 469 -4.05 -28.65 6.34
N ILE A 470 -4.45 -28.53 7.60
CA ILE A 470 -4.90 -29.63 8.45
C ILE A 470 -6.17 -29.21 9.17
N GLY A 471 -7.17 -30.09 9.19
CA GLY A 471 -8.41 -29.81 9.90
C GLY A 471 -9.64 -30.41 9.24
N TYR A 472 -10.63 -29.60 8.92
CA TYR A 472 -11.80 -30.04 8.16
C TYR A 472 -11.43 -30.56 6.78
N ARG A 473 -10.51 -29.85 6.12
CA ARG A 473 -9.84 -30.29 4.88
C ARG A 473 -8.35 -30.45 5.16
N ASP A 474 -7.81 -31.63 4.84
CA ASP A 474 -6.36 -31.83 4.84
C ASP A 474 -5.84 -31.63 3.42
N GLN A 475 -4.82 -30.82 3.26
CA GLN A 475 -4.19 -30.58 1.96
C GLN A 475 -2.67 -30.44 2.09
N LEU A 476 -1.94 -31.02 1.16
CA LEU A 476 -0.53 -30.77 0.91
C LEU A 476 -0.37 -30.47 -0.59
N ALA A 477 -0.05 -29.23 -0.93
CA ALA A 477 0.23 -28.83 -2.29
C ALA A 477 1.67 -28.35 -2.42
N SER A 478 2.34 -28.73 -3.51
CA SER A 478 3.71 -28.33 -3.84
C SER A 478 3.77 -27.87 -5.28
N GLU A 479 4.08 -26.61 -5.52
CA GLU A 479 4.13 -25.96 -6.84
C GLU A 479 5.52 -25.39 -7.10
N PHE A 480 6.13 -25.74 -8.22
CA PHE A 480 7.31 -25.07 -8.75
C PHE A 480 6.90 -24.15 -9.90
N PHE A 481 6.99 -22.86 -9.68
CA PHE A 481 6.63 -21.84 -10.66
C PHE A 481 7.89 -21.37 -11.41
N GLN A 482 7.89 -21.50 -12.74
CA GLN A 482 9.01 -21.14 -13.60
C GLN A 482 8.58 -20.09 -14.64
N PRO A 483 8.98 -18.82 -14.52
CA PRO A 483 8.88 -17.86 -15.62
C PRO A 483 9.71 -18.31 -16.83
N LEU A 484 9.19 -18.11 -18.04
CA LEU A 484 9.87 -18.58 -19.25
C LEU A 484 10.98 -17.64 -19.74
N THR A 485 10.86 -16.34 -19.44
CA THR A 485 11.89 -15.33 -19.74
C THR A 485 11.97 -14.32 -18.58
N PRO A 486 13.05 -13.54 -18.46
CA PRO A 486 13.15 -12.51 -17.42
C PRO A 486 11.97 -11.55 -17.47
N GLY A 487 11.28 -11.37 -16.33
CA GLY A 487 10.06 -10.55 -16.21
C GLY A 487 8.92 -11.00 -17.13
N SER A 488 8.87 -12.28 -17.54
CA SER A 488 7.84 -12.83 -18.41
C SER A 488 6.49 -12.91 -17.71
N SER A 489 5.46 -12.55 -18.45
CA SER A 489 4.09 -12.89 -18.05
C SER A 489 3.80 -14.38 -18.19
N PHE A 490 4.55 -15.10 -19.05
CA PHE A 490 4.34 -16.53 -19.33
C PHE A 490 5.15 -17.41 -18.38
N PHE A 491 4.57 -18.51 -17.96
CA PHE A 491 5.19 -19.47 -17.04
C PHE A 491 4.77 -20.92 -17.33
N VAL A 492 5.53 -21.83 -16.73
CA VAL A 492 5.15 -23.23 -16.55
C VAL A 492 5.19 -23.58 -15.07
N ALA A 493 4.24 -24.37 -14.59
CA ALA A 493 4.13 -24.70 -13.18
C ALA A 493 3.73 -26.18 -12.97
N PRO A 494 4.70 -27.10 -12.83
CA PRO A 494 4.42 -28.42 -12.29
C PRO A 494 3.96 -28.33 -10.83
N ARG A 495 2.93 -29.10 -10.47
CA ARG A 495 2.33 -29.11 -9.13
C ARG A 495 1.94 -30.53 -8.71
N LEU A 496 2.18 -30.85 -7.44
CA LEU A 496 1.61 -32.03 -6.77
C LEU A 496 0.55 -31.54 -5.78
N ASP A 497 -0.58 -32.23 -5.76
CA ASP A 497 -1.69 -31.93 -4.86
C ASP A 497 -2.20 -33.22 -4.21
N LEU A 498 -2.13 -33.28 -2.89
CA LEU A 498 -2.70 -34.33 -2.06
C LEU A 498 -3.77 -33.68 -1.21
N GLN A 499 -5.01 -34.14 -1.35
CA GLN A 499 -6.12 -33.57 -0.61
C GLN A 499 -7.00 -34.68 -0.04
N ARG A 500 -7.57 -34.38 1.13
CA ARG A 500 -8.58 -35.20 1.79
C ARG A 500 -9.65 -34.27 2.32
N GLU A 501 -10.89 -34.50 1.88
CA GLU A 501 -12.02 -33.67 2.30
C GLU A 501 -13.26 -34.52 2.58
N PRO A 502 -14.08 -34.13 3.57
CA PRO A 502 -15.38 -34.74 3.79
C PRO A 502 -16.41 -34.13 2.83
N ILE A 503 -17.34 -34.97 2.33
CA ILE A 503 -18.56 -34.57 1.65
C ILE A 503 -19.72 -35.02 2.49
N VAL A 504 -20.56 -34.09 2.93
CA VAL A 504 -21.71 -34.35 3.79
C VAL A 504 -22.99 -34.22 2.98
N TYR A 505 -23.83 -35.22 3.05
CA TYR A 505 -25.15 -35.21 2.41
C TYR A 505 -26.25 -34.98 3.43
N TYR A 506 -27.17 -34.09 3.10
CA TYR A 506 -28.34 -33.77 3.87
C TYR A 506 -29.64 -34.14 3.09
N LEU A 507 -30.65 -34.61 3.82
CA LEU A 507 -32.01 -34.80 3.32
C LEU A 507 -32.95 -34.20 4.36
N ASP A 508 -33.83 -33.29 3.94
CA ASP A 508 -34.79 -32.57 4.82
C ASP A 508 -34.11 -32.05 6.10
N GLY A 509 -32.98 -31.38 5.93
CA GLY A 509 -32.19 -30.80 7.04
C GLY A 509 -31.50 -31.82 7.96
N ARG A 510 -31.51 -33.12 7.64
CA ARG A 510 -30.85 -34.17 8.44
C ARG A 510 -29.65 -34.72 7.68
N ARG A 511 -28.50 -34.84 8.39
CA ARG A 511 -27.31 -35.50 7.85
C ARG A 511 -27.60 -36.99 7.61
N ILE A 512 -27.47 -37.43 6.36
CA ILE A 512 -27.77 -38.78 5.94
C ILE A 512 -26.56 -39.59 5.48
N GLY A 513 -25.44 -38.92 5.18
CA GLY A 513 -24.21 -39.59 4.78
C GLY A 513 -23.01 -38.63 4.90
N ASP A 514 -21.86 -39.22 5.17
CA ASP A 514 -20.57 -38.58 5.30
C ASP A 514 -19.53 -39.45 4.59
N TYR A 515 -18.92 -38.85 3.58
CA TYR A 515 -17.93 -39.53 2.73
C TYR A 515 -16.62 -38.76 2.82
N ARG A 516 -15.52 -39.50 2.80
CA ARG A 516 -14.17 -38.93 2.76
C ARG A 516 -13.58 -39.19 1.38
N VAL A 517 -13.37 -38.11 0.64
CA VAL A 517 -12.72 -38.16 -0.66
C VAL A 517 -11.26 -37.78 -0.52
N LYS A 518 -10.38 -38.65 -1.04
CA LYS A 518 -8.93 -38.45 -1.06
C LYS A 518 -8.51 -38.40 -2.52
N HIS A 519 -7.74 -37.39 -2.91
CA HIS A 519 -7.10 -37.39 -4.21
C HIS A 519 -5.60 -37.08 -4.12
N ALA A 520 -4.85 -37.69 -5.04
CA ALA A 520 -3.44 -37.44 -5.25
C ALA A 520 -3.23 -37.18 -6.74
N ARG A 521 -2.88 -35.93 -7.11
CA ARG A 521 -2.78 -35.48 -8.50
C ARG A 521 -1.46 -34.79 -8.77
N ALA A 522 -0.86 -35.09 -9.91
CA ALA A 522 0.24 -34.35 -10.50
C ALA A 522 -0.29 -33.52 -11.67
N HIS A 523 0.05 -32.24 -11.67
CA HIS A 523 -0.38 -31.27 -12.70
C HIS A 523 0.83 -30.72 -13.44
N LEU A 524 0.65 -30.38 -14.69
CA LEU A 524 1.57 -29.57 -15.48
C LEU A 524 0.77 -28.43 -16.12
N ASP A 525 0.95 -27.25 -15.58
CA ASP A 525 0.22 -26.06 -16.00
C ASP A 525 1.11 -25.12 -16.82
N PHE A 526 0.52 -24.51 -17.85
CA PHE A 526 1.07 -23.38 -18.60
C PHE A 526 0.15 -22.18 -18.40
N GLY A 527 0.71 -20.99 -18.28
CA GLY A 527 -0.11 -19.84 -18.04
C GLY A 527 0.53 -18.51 -18.37
N ALA A 528 -0.28 -17.48 -18.25
CA ALA A 528 0.12 -16.10 -18.34
C ALA A 528 -0.49 -15.31 -17.18
N GLN A 529 0.29 -14.41 -16.59
CA GLN A 529 -0.16 -13.57 -15.48
C GLN A 529 0.35 -12.14 -15.60
N ASN A 530 -0.38 -11.23 -14.97
CA ASN A 530 0.02 -9.85 -14.74
C ASN A 530 -0.66 -9.30 -13.46
N LYS A 531 -0.66 -7.99 -13.23
CA LYS A 531 -1.37 -7.40 -12.09
C LYS A 531 -2.89 -7.54 -12.13
N TYR A 532 -3.46 -7.74 -13.32
CA TYR A 532 -4.92 -7.85 -13.49
C TYR A 532 -5.43 -9.26 -13.23
N GLY A 533 -4.57 -10.29 -13.35
CA GLY A 533 -4.99 -11.66 -13.13
C GLY A 533 -4.07 -12.69 -13.76
N GLU A 534 -4.61 -13.92 -13.89
CA GLU A 534 -3.91 -15.10 -14.41
C GLU A 534 -4.85 -15.91 -15.31
N VAL A 535 -4.30 -16.45 -16.38
CA VAL A 535 -4.89 -17.53 -17.18
C VAL A 535 -3.97 -18.74 -17.07
N ARG A 536 -4.50 -19.88 -16.68
CA ARG A 536 -3.78 -21.12 -16.48
C ARG A 536 -4.52 -22.27 -17.16
N LEU A 537 -3.82 -23.02 -17.98
CA LEU A 537 -4.31 -24.24 -18.63
C LEU A 537 -3.32 -25.38 -18.33
N GLY A 538 -3.79 -26.50 -17.87
CA GLY A 538 -2.95 -27.63 -17.52
C GLY A 538 -3.59 -28.97 -17.81
N ALA A 539 -2.75 -30.01 -17.76
CA ALA A 539 -3.16 -31.41 -17.70
C ALA A 539 -2.78 -31.98 -16.35
N PHE A 540 -3.54 -32.98 -15.91
CA PHE A 540 -3.24 -33.71 -14.68
C PHE A 540 -3.43 -35.22 -14.85
N ALA A 541 -2.74 -35.96 -13.98
CA ALA A 541 -2.95 -37.39 -13.79
C ALA A 541 -2.86 -37.72 -12.30
N GLY A 542 -3.66 -38.67 -11.84
CA GLY A 542 -3.68 -39.04 -10.43
C GLY A 542 -4.67 -40.14 -10.07
N THR A 543 -4.94 -40.24 -8.78
CA THR A 543 -5.91 -41.18 -8.23
C THR A 543 -6.91 -40.47 -7.34
N LEU A 544 -8.13 -40.98 -7.29
CA LEU A 544 -9.19 -40.57 -6.39
C LEU A 544 -9.73 -41.79 -5.66
N LYS A 545 -9.87 -41.70 -4.32
CA LYS A 545 -10.47 -42.70 -3.46
C LYS A 545 -11.62 -42.07 -2.68
N ALA A 546 -12.76 -42.73 -2.65
CA ALA A 546 -13.85 -42.38 -1.78
C ALA A 546 -14.10 -43.51 -0.76
N GLU A 547 -14.25 -43.15 0.50
CA GLU A 547 -14.53 -44.05 1.61
C GLU A 547 -15.75 -43.53 2.36
N GLU A 548 -16.69 -44.40 2.68
CA GLU A 548 -17.85 -44.04 3.51
C GLU A 548 -17.46 -44.04 4.98
N ASP A 549 -17.58 -42.87 5.68
CA ASP A 549 -17.40 -42.80 7.12
C ASP A 549 -18.72 -43.11 7.88
N PHE A 550 -19.84 -42.64 7.35
CA PHE A 550 -21.18 -42.88 7.88
C PHE A 550 -22.23 -42.72 6.77
N GLY A 551 -23.18 -43.62 6.69
CA GLY A 551 -24.31 -43.51 5.76
C GLY A 551 -25.56 -44.26 6.24
N LEU A 552 -26.72 -43.63 6.15
CA LEU A 552 -28.02 -44.31 6.30
C LEU A 552 -28.34 -45.14 5.07
N PHE A 553 -27.74 -44.81 3.92
CA PHE A 553 -27.82 -45.50 2.64
C PHE A 553 -26.46 -45.38 1.95
N THR A 554 -26.02 -46.41 1.24
CA THR A 554 -24.78 -46.38 0.45
C THR A 554 -25.03 -45.56 -0.83
N PHE A 555 -24.82 -44.24 -0.75
CA PHE A 555 -24.92 -43.34 -1.92
C PHE A 555 -23.67 -43.37 -2.78
N VAL A 556 -22.51 -43.61 -2.16
CA VAL A 556 -21.22 -43.73 -2.81
C VAL A 556 -20.56 -44.99 -2.26
N PRO A 557 -20.42 -46.06 -3.03
CA PRO A 557 -19.61 -47.21 -2.59
C PRO A 557 -18.16 -46.83 -2.48
N ASP A 558 -17.39 -47.55 -1.65
CA ASP A 558 -15.94 -47.40 -1.61
C ASP A 558 -15.36 -47.73 -2.99
N PHE A 559 -14.53 -46.85 -3.52
CA PHE A 559 -13.85 -47.05 -4.79
C PHE A 559 -12.51 -46.36 -4.88
N ASP A 560 -11.69 -46.78 -5.83
CA ASP A 560 -10.41 -46.22 -6.20
C ASP A 560 -10.38 -46.04 -7.70
N LEU A 561 -10.18 -44.82 -8.18
CA LEU A 561 -10.21 -44.44 -9.59
C LEU A 561 -8.91 -43.81 -10.02
N THR A 562 -8.43 -44.16 -11.22
CA THR A 562 -7.42 -43.39 -11.94
C THR A 562 -8.10 -42.23 -12.68
N GLN A 563 -7.57 -41.04 -12.51
CA GLN A 563 -8.06 -39.85 -13.16
C GLN A 563 -6.98 -39.19 -14.01
N VAL A 564 -7.29 -38.92 -15.27
CA VAL A 564 -6.46 -38.16 -16.21
C VAL A 564 -7.37 -37.11 -16.87
N GLY A 565 -6.87 -35.88 -16.96
CA GLY A 565 -7.71 -34.83 -17.49
C GLY A 565 -7.01 -33.48 -17.61
N TYR A 566 -7.84 -32.43 -17.65
CA TYR A 566 -7.39 -31.05 -17.82
C TYR A 566 -7.95 -30.13 -16.73
N ASN A 567 -7.27 -29.00 -16.55
CA ASN A 567 -7.76 -27.88 -15.75
C ASN A 567 -7.55 -26.55 -16.47
N LEU A 568 -8.56 -25.70 -16.42
CA LEU A 568 -8.51 -24.31 -16.88
C LEU A 568 -8.87 -23.40 -15.70
N GLN A 569 -8.06 -22.39 -15.45
CA GLN A 569 -8.36 -21.32 -14.50
C GLN A 569 -8.15 -19.98 -15.18
N VAL A 570 -9.13 -19.10 -15.07
CA VAL A 570 -9.04 -17.70 -15.52
C VAL A 570 -9.48 -16.82 -14.36
N THR A 571 -8.61 -15.99 -13.89
CA THR A 571 -8.90 -15.04 -12.81
C THR A 571 -8.60 -13.63 -13.27
N PHE A 572 -9.57 -12.74 -13.14
CA PHE A 572 -9.41 -11.30 -13.24
C PHE A 572 -9.66 -10.72 -11.85
N ASP A 573 -8.68 -10.01 -11.30
CA ASP A 573 -8.69 -9.57 -9.90
C ASP A 573 -8.21 -8.12 -9.77
N GLN A 574 -9.18 -7.23 -9.69
CA GLN A 574 -9.00 -5.79 -9.45
C GLN A 574 -9.89 -5.32 -8.30
N ILE A 575 -10.11 -6.16 -7.29
CA ILE A 575 -10.81 -5.78 -6.07
C ILE A 575 -9.80 -5.36 -5.00
N ASP A 576 -10.13 -4.35 -4.23
CA ASP A 576 -9.28 -3.82 -3.15
C ASP A 576 -9.19 -4.73 -1.91
N SER A 577 -10.22 -5.55 -1.68
CA SER A 577 -10.22 -6.59 -0.64
C SER A 577 -11.17 -7.73 -1.05
N PRO A 578 -10.80 -9.00 -0.89
CA PRO A 578 -11.68 -10.11 -1.20
C PRO A 578 -12.85 -10.28 -0.21
N SER A 579 -12.69 -9.83 1.03
CA SER A 579 -13.68 -10.03 2.10
C SER A 579 -14.55 -8.79 2.35
N PHE A 580 -13.96 -7.66 2.63
CA PHE A 580 -14.63 -6.38 2.83
C PHE A 580 -14.36 -5.44 1.66
N GLY A 581 -14.52 -5.95 0.41
CA GLY A 581 -14.28 -5.18 -0.81
C GLY A 581 -15.11 -3.92 -0.85
N ARG A 582 -14.45 -2.81 -1.10
CA ARG A 582 -15.04 -1.49 -1.20
C ARG A 582 -15.12 -0.99 -2.63
N ASN A 583 -14.11 -1.33 -3.44
CA ASN A 583 -14.06 -0.94 -4.85
C ASN A 583 -13.43 -2.03 -5.69
N GLY A 584 -13.94 -2.20 -6.90
CA GLY A 584 -13.31 -3.07 -7.90
C GLY A 584 -14.13 -4.29 -8.27
N VAL A 585 -13.50 -5.20 -9.00
CA VAL A 585 -14.12 -6.40 -9.59
C VAL A 585 -13.19 -7.60 -9.44
N LEU A 586 -13.78 -8.76 -9.10
CA LEU A 586 -13.17 -10.09 -9.14
C LEU A 586 -14.01 -10.99 -10.01
N ALA A 587 -13.39 -11.68 -10.97
CA ALA A 587 -14.02 -12.70 -11.79
C ALA A 587 -13.12 -13.94 -11.83
N GLN A 588 -13.70 -15.10 -11.56
CA GLN A 588 -13.00 -16.39 -11.53
C GLN A 588 -13.79 -17.42 -12.33
N LEU A 589 -13.16 -18.00 -13.32
CA LEU A 589 -13.67 -19.15 -14.07
C LEU A 589 -12.74 -20.32 -13.83
N SER A 590 -13.25 -21.43 -13.37
CA SER A 590 -12.53 -22.69 -13.27
C SER A 590 -13.28 -23.79 -14.04
N SER A 591 -12.53 -24.60 -14.76
CA SER A 591 -13.06 -25.79 -15.40
C SER A 591 -12.07 -26.94 -15.19
N PHE A 592 -12.56 -28.00 -14.63
CA PHE A 592 -11.85 -29.25 -14.39
C PHE A 592 -12.57 -30.35 -15.13
N GLY A 593 -11.85 -31.23 -15.82
CA GLY A 593 -12.47 -32.32 -16.51
C GLY A 593 -11.58 -33.56 -16.53
N THR A 594 -12.17 -34.73 -16.30
CA THR A 594 -11.57 -36.02 -16.53
C THR A 594 -11.92 -36.49 -17.95
N VAL A 595 -11.01 -37.21 -18.60
CA VAL A 595 -11.18 -37.63 -20.03
C VAL A 595 -10.88 -39.10 -20.17
N GLY A 596 -11.92 -39.89 -20.47
CA GLY A 596 -11.82 -41.34 -20.65
C GLY A 596 -10.83 -41.72 -21.76
N ASP A 597 -10.80 -41.01 -22.87
CA ASP A 597 -9.87 -41.24 -23.98
C ASP A 597 -8.39 -41.01 -23.59
N TRP A 598 -8.12 -40.31 -22.52
CA TRP A 598 -6.75 -40.12 -21.98
C TRP A 598 -6.38 -41.17 -20.93
N GLY A 599 -7.29 -42.09 -20.61
CA GLY A 599 -7.08 -43.16 -19.63
C GLY A 599 -7.69 -42.89 -18.26
N SER A 600 -8.59 -41.91 -18.14
CA SER A 600 -9.41 -41.76 -16.96
C SER A 600 -10.48 -42.86 -16.85
N GLU A 601 -10.75 -43.35 -15.64
CA GLU A 601 -11.79 -44.33 -15.36
C GLU A 601 -13.18 -43.68 -15.19
N ASP A 602 -13.23 -42.35 -15.10
CA ASP A 602 -14.42 -41.52 -15.13
C ASP A 602 -14.31 -40.47 -16.26
N ASP A 603 -15.44 -39.91 -16.66
CA ASP A 603 -15.50 -38.89 -17.71
C ASP A 603 -16.59 -37.87 -17.36
N TYR A 604 -16.17 -36.75 -16.78
CA TYR A 604 -17.07 -35.65 -16.43
C TYR A 604 -16.33 -34.30 -16.47
N ASN A 605 -17.10 -33.23 -16.47
CA ASN A 605 -16.58 -31.87 -16.41
C ASN A 605 -17.30 -31.10 -15.32
N ARG A 606 -16.54 -30.33 -14.52
CA ARG A 606 -17.06 -29.40 -13.54
C ARG A 606 -16.56 -28.00 -13.89
N THR A 607 -17.48 -27.09 -14.15
CA THR A 607 -17.19 -25.70 -14.50
C THR A 607 -17.88 -24.77 -13.53
N GLU A 608 -17.13 -23.81 -13.00
CA GLU A 608 -17.59 -22.84 -12.01
C GLU A 608 -17.22 -21.43 -12.44
N LEU A 609 -18.15 -20.49 -12.28
CA LEU A 609 -17.94 -19.06 -12.52
C LEU A 609 -18.34 -18.28 -11.28
N PHE A 610 -17.42 -17.48 -10.74
CA PHE A 610 -17.68 -16.54 -9.67
C PHE A 610 -17.40 -15.11 -10.14
N LEU A 611 -18.32 -14.20 -9.85
CA LEU A 611 -18.23 -12.77 -10.16
C LEU A 611 -18.52 -11.97 -8.89
N LEU A 612 -17.72 -10.95 -8.61
CA LEU A 612 -17.91 -10.03 -7.50
C LEU A 612 -17.56 -8.62 -7.95
N GLY A 613 -18.47 -7.68 -7.73
CA GLY A 613 -18.23 -6.26 -7.90
C GLY A 613 -18.51 -5.51 -6.61
N ALA A 614 -17.69 -4.54 -6.28
CA ALA A 614 -17.83 -3.70 -5.09
C ALA A 614 -17.73 -2.21 -5.43
N LYS A 615 -18.52 -1.39 -4.72
CA LYS A 615 -18.47 0.07 -4.80
C LYS A 615 -18.76 0.68 -3.43
N SER A 616 -17.98 1.71 -3.06
CA SER A 616 -18.16 2.45 -1.82
C SER A 616 -18.37 3.93 -2.05
N ILE A 617 -19.08 4.57 -1.11
CA ILE A 617 -19.25 6.02 -0.98
C ILE A 617 -19.12 6.36 0.50
N GLY A 618 -18.05 7.06 0.87
CA GLY A 618 -17.71 7.29 2.27
C GLY A 618 -17.54 5.97 3.04
N GLN A 619 -18.28 5.81 4.12
CA GLN A 619 -18.25 4.58 4.97
C GLN A 619 -19.20 3.48 4.49
N HIS A 620 -20.03 3.73 3.48
CA HIS A 620 -20.99 2.80 2.91
C HIS A 620 -20.38 1.98 1.79
N SER A 621 -20.61 0.67 1.75
CA SER A 621 -20.17 -0.23 0.69
C SER A 621 -21.31 -1.13 0.24
N VAL A 622 -21.37 -1.37 -1.06
CA VAL A 622 -22.29 -2.36 -1.67
C VAL A 622 -21.46 -3.34 -2.50
N GLN A 623 -21.71 -4.62 -2.31
CA GLN A 623 -21.13 -5.70 -3.10
C GLN A 623 -22.27 -6.46 -3.80
N LEU A 624 -22.04 -6.78 -5.07
CA LEU A 624 -22.90 -7.67 -5.85
C LEU A 624 -22.07 -8.87 -6.28
N ALA A 625 -22.55 -10.09 -6.02
CA ALA A 625 -21.86 -11.29 -6.46
C ALA A 625 -22.82 -12.27 -7.12
N GLY A 626 -22.25 -13.06 -8.05
CA GLY A 626 -22.90 -14.17 -8.69
C GLY A 626 -21.98 -15.40 -8.69
N TYR A 627 -22.54 -16.57 -8.45
CA TYR A 627 -21.86 -17.85 -8.59
C TYR A 627 -22.72 -18.79 -9.41
N PHE A 628 -22.08 -19.48 -10.33
CA PHE A 628 -22.70 -20.49 -11.16
C PHE A 628 -21.76 -21.69 -11.26
N GLY A 629 -22.26 -22.87 -11.01
CA GLY A 629 -21.54 -24.12 -11.17
C GLY A 629 -22.41 -25.15 -11.91
N ALA A 630 -21.80 -25.86 -12.85
CA ALA A 630 -22.49 -26.95 -13.60
C ALA A 630 -21.47 -27.89 -14.23
N SER A 631 -21.96 -29.10 -14.57
CA SER A 631 -21.30 -29.92 -15.57
C SER A 631 -21.71 -29.44 -16.97
N LEU A 632 -20.75 -29.35 -17.87
CA LEU A 632 -20.99 -29.08 -19.30
C LEU A 632 -21.20 -30.35 -20.12
N ASN A 633 -20.86 -31.50 -19.55
CA ASN A 633 -20.98 -32.82 -20.22
C ASN A 633 -21.40 -33.88 -19.19
N GLY A 634 -22.68 -34.29 -19.24
CA GLY A 634 -23.22 -35.26 -18.31
C GLY A 634 -23.48 -34.74 -16.89
N ASP A 635 -23.71 -35.66 -15.97
CA ASP A 635 -23.94 -35.36 -14.56
C ASP A 635 -22.61 -35.41 -13.77
N LEU A 636 -22.52 -34.61 -12.73
CA LEU A 636 -21.40 -34.72 -11.79
C LEU A 636 -21.51 -36.01 -10.97
N PRO A 637 -20.39 -36.68 -10.69
CA PRO A 637 -20.40 -37.85 -9.82
C PRO A 637 -20.73 -37.48 -8.38
N ASN A 638 -21.31 -38.37 -7.62
CA ASN A 638 -21.68 -38.13 -6.23
C ASN A 638 -20.48 -37.81 -5.32
N TYR A 639 -19.26 -38.14 -5.68
CA TYR A 639 -18.05 -37.81 -4.95
C TYR A 639 -17.45 -36.43 -5.32
N ASP A 640 -18.03 -35.70 -6.26
CA ASP A 640 -17.61 -34.33 -6.63
C ASP A 640 -18.80 -33.41 -6.95
N PRO A 641 -19.80 -33.29 -6.03
CA PRO A 641 -20.95 -32.43 -6.23
C PRO A 641 -20.63 -30.97 -6.08
N LEU A 642 -21.51 -30.11 -6.59
CA LEU A 642 -21.49 -28.67 -6.29
C LEU A 642 -22.25 -28.39 -4.99
N LEU A 643 -21.70 -27.58 -4.12
CA LEU A 643 -22.19 -27.31 -2.78
C LEU A 643 -22.49 -25.82 -2.59
N LEU A 644 -23.65 -25.51 -1.98
CA LEU A 644 -24.04 -24.20 -1.48
C LEU A 644 -24.60 -24.33 -0.06
N GLY A 645 -24.86 -23.21 0.59
CA GLY A 645 -25.32 -23.11 1.97
C GLY A 645 -24.26 -22.49 2.88
N GLY A 646 -24.70 -21.87 3.97
CA GLY A 646 -23.85 -21.12 4.88
C GLY A 646 -23.90 -19.61 4.66
N PHE A 647 -23.19 -18.88 5.49
CA PHE A 647 -23.15 -17.42 5.47
C PHE A 647 -22.70 -16.86 4.12
N LEU A 648 -23.50 -15.97 3.54
CA LEU A 648 -23.32 -15.37 2.21
C LEU A 648 -23.33 -16.36 1.03
N ARG A 649 -23.76 -17.61 1.25
CA ARG A 649 -23.87 -18.67 0.23
C ARG A 649 -25.24 -19.38 0.30
N GLY A 650 -26.25 -18.70 0.82
CA GLY A 650 -27.57 -19.21 1.18
C GLY A 650 -27.72 -19.16 2.70
N SER A 651 -27.69 -17.94 3.25
CA SER A 651 -27.80 -17.70 4.67
C SER A 651 -29.12 -18.23 5.24
N GLY A 652 -29.06 -18.90 6.39
CA GLY A 652 -30.16 -19.68 6.97
C GLY A 652 -29.98 -21.18 6.83
N TYR A 653 -29.39 -21.64 5.70
CA TYR A 653 -28.99 -23.04 5.54
C TYR A 653 -27.65 -23.31 6.24
N ARG A 654 -27.40 -24.58 6.62
CA ARG A 654 -26.10 -25.02 7.13
C ARG A 654 -25.02 -24.93 6.06
N MET A 655 -23.77 -24.95 6.48
CA MET A 655 -22.65 -25.00 5.53
C MET A 655 -22.72 -26.26 4.66
N ASP A 656 -22.71 -26.07 3.32
CA ASP A 656 -22.76 -27.11 2.28
C ASP A 656 -24.03 -27.99 2.30
N GLU A 657 -25.14 -27.49 2.84
CA GLU A 657 -26.41 -28.25 2.90
C GLU A 657 -27.07 -28.42 1.53
N LEU A 658 -26.90 -27.45 0.64
CA LEU A 658 -27.50 -27.48 -0.68
C LEU A 658 -26.54 -28.12 -1.68
N VAL A 659 -26.90 -29.30 -2.18
CA VAL A 659 -26.08 -30.13 -3.06
C VAL A 659 -26.72 -30.23 -4.43
N GLY A 660 -25.91 -30.15 -5.50
CA GLY A 660 -26.48 -30.30 -6.86
C GLY A 660 -25.43 -30.56 -7.94
N ASN A 661 -25.94 -31.04 -9.11
CA ASN A 661 -25.19 -31.14 -10.36
C ASN A 661 -25.06 -29.77 -11.05
N SER A 662 -25.97 -28.86 -10.73
CA SER A 662 -25.84 -27.46 -11.08
C SER A 662 -26.32 -26.58 -9.94
N VAL A 663 -25.61 -25.48 -9.71
CA VAL A 663 -25.92 -24.50 -8.68
C VAL A 663 -25.84 -23.09 -9.25
N ALA A 664 -26.65 -22.21 -8.70
CA ALA A 664 -26.57 -20.79 -9.01
C ALA A 664 -26.85 -19.99 -7.74
N MET A 665 -26.15 -18.88 -7.57
CA MET A 665 -26.34 -17.93 -6.48
C MET A 665 -26.19 -16.50 -7.00
N ALA A 666 -27.07 -15.63 -6.54
CA ALA A 666 -26.91 -14.19 -6.64
C ALA A 666 -27.00 -13.58 -5.25
N ARG A 667 -26.14 -12.62 -4.93
CA ARG A 667 -26.19 -11.93 -3.63
C ARG A 667 -25.90 -10.44 -3.77
N ALA A 668 -26.55 -9.65 -2.92
CA ALA A 668 -26.25 -8.25 -2.66
C ALA A 668 -25.92 -8.11 -1.19
N VAL A 669 -24.79 -7.50 -0.89
CA VAL A 669 -24.33 -7.23 0.48
C VAL A 669 -24.15 -5.73 0.66
N TYR A 670 -24.77 -5.17 1.68
CA TYR A 670 -24.51 -3.81 2.15
C TYR A 670 -23.71 -3.87 3.44
N SER A 671 -22.69 -3.03 3.57
CA SER A 671 -21.92 -2.86 4.79
C SER A 671 -21.59 -1.39 5.08
N TYR A 672 -21.52 -1.08 6.38
CA TYR A 672 -21.16 0.24 6.90
C TYR A 672 -19.95 0.08 7.84
N LYS A 673 -18.89 0.83 7.58
CA LYS A 673 -17.67 0.84 8.41
C LYS A 673 -17.94 1.69 9.67
N ILE A 674 -18.06 1.06 10.83
CA ILE A 674 -18.36 1.74 12.09
C ILE A 674 -17.11 2.22 12.83
N ALA A 675 -15.96 1.59 12.59
CA ALA A 675 -14.70 1.96 13.21
C ALA A 675 -13.51 1.55 12.36
N SER A 676 -12.40 2.29 12.41
CA SER A 676 -11.08 1.87 11.97
C SER A 676 -10.36 1.17 13.12
N LEU A 677 -9.63 0.09 12.80
CA LEU A 677 -8.75 -0.57 13.76
C LEU A 677 -7.34 0.04 13.65
N PRO A 678 -6.66 0.27 14.77
CA PRO A 678 -5.28 0.75 14.72
C PRO A 678 -4.36 -0.35 14.12
N PRO A 679 -3.40 -0.01 13.26
CA PRO A 679 -2.35 -0.93 12.88
C PRO A 679 -1.56 -1.40 14.13
N PRO A 680 -1.19 -2.67 14.27
CA PRO A 680 -1.34 -3.80 13.35
C PRO A 680 -2.60 -4.66 13.56
N LEU A 681 -3.61 -4.19 14.30
CA LEU A 681 -4.78 -5.01 14.68
C LEU A 681 -5.71 -5.32 13.51
N GLY A 682 -5.73 -4.47 12.47
CA GLY A 682 -6.58 -4.67 11.29
C GLY A 682 -6.95 -3.36 10.59
N ARG A 683 -7.96 -3.43 9.71
CA ARG A 683 -8.40 -2.27 8.90
C ARG A 683 -9.70 -1.63 9.39
N GLY A 684 -10.61 -2.43 9.97
CA GLY A 684 -11.86 -1.86 10.42
C GLY A 684 -12.89 -2.86 10.93
N VAL A 685 -13.96 -2.28 11.51
CA VAL A 685 -15.14 -3.01 11.99
C VAL A 685 -16.34 -2.56 11.18
N TYR A 686 -17.18 -3.50 10.80
CA TYR A 686 -18.28 -3.32 9.86
C TYR A 686 -19.57 -3.90 10.45
N VAL A 687 -20.69 -3.29 10.13
CA VAL A 687 -22.03 -3.87 10.30
C VAL A 687 -22.68 -3.94 8.94
N GLY A 688 -23.44 -4.99 8.68
CA GLY A 688 -24.05 -5.14 7.37
C GLY A 688 -25.14 -6.19 7.31
N GLY A 689 -25.65 -6.38 6.10
CA GLY A 689 -26.64 -7.40 5.79
C GLY A 689 -26.58 -7.81 4.33
N SER A 690 -27.15 -8.96 4.03
CA SER A 690 -27.26 -9.51 2.69
C SER A 690 -28.69 -9.83 2.29
N LEU A 691 -28.92 -9.81 0.98
CA LEU A 691 -30.03 -10.46 0.31
C LEU A 691 -29.45 -11.46 -0.69
N GLU A 692 -29.93 -12.68 -0.64
CA GLU A 692 -29.39 -13.79 -1.42
C GLU A 692 -30.51 -14.56 -2.10
N ALA A 693 -30.17 -15.14 -3.26
CA ALA A 693 -31.04 -16.08 -3.96
C ALA A 693 -30.18 -17.27 -4.43
N THR A 694 -30.50 -18.45 -3.97
CA THR A 694 -29.75 -19.67 -4.29
C THR A 694 -30.66 -20.67 -5.02
N ARG A 695 -30.04 -21.50 -5.86
CA ARG A 695 -30.68 -22.63 -6.53
C ARG A 695 -29.68 -23.76 -6.63
N ALA A 696 -30.10 -24.97 -6.27
CA ALA A 696 -29.36 -26.21 -6.47
C ALA A 696 -30.28 -27.24 -7.14
N SER A 697 -29.78 -27.93 -8.16
CA SER A 697 -30.52 -29.00 -8.83
C SER A 697 -29.78 -30.32 -8.69
N LEU A 698 -30.42 -31.32 -8.07
CA LEU A 698 -29.88 -32.68 -7.94
C LEU A 698 -30.21 -33.50 -9.18
N GLY A 699 -29.23 -34.17 -9.79
CA GLY A 699 -29.37 -35.00 -10.96
C GLY A 699 -29.83 -36.44 -10.69
N VAL A 700 -29.84 -36.91 -9.46
CA VAL A 700 -30.11 -38.31 -9.12
C VAL A 700 -31.30 -38.42 -8.15
N ASN A 701 -32.46 -38.82 -8.63
CA ASN A 701 -33.68 -39.33 -7.96
C ASN A 701 -34.15 -38.75 -6.60
N LEU A 702 -33.43 -37.80 -6.01
CA LEU A 702 -33.88 -36.96 -4.93
C LEU A 702 -34.59 -35.79 -5.62
N LYS A 703 -35.86 -35.52 -5.33
CA LYS A 703 -36.73 -34.52 -5.96
C LYS A 703 -35.93 -33.36 -6.57
N SER A 704 -35.94 -33.27 -7.92
CA SER A 704 -35.34 -32.15 -8.65
C SER A 704 -36.05 -30.87 -8.25
N ASP A 705 -35.48 -30.17 -7.31
CA ASP A 705 -36.02 -28.90 -6.85
C ASP A 705 -35.40 -27.78 -7.70
N LYS A 706 -36.19 -27.25 -8.64
CA LYS A 706 -35.81 -26.10 -9.48
C LYS A 706 -36.12 -24.77 -8.81
N GLU A 707 -36.47 -24.80 -7.55
CA GLU A 707 -36.95 -23.64 -6.82
C GLU A 707 -35.79 -22.70 -6.46
N ILE A 708 -36.03 -21.40 -6.61
CA ILE A 708 -35.15 -20.35 -6.12
C ILE A 708 -35.44 -20.19 -4.64
N ARG A 709 -34.39 -20.26 -3.80
CA ARG A 709 -34.47 -20.11 -2.36
C ARG A 709 -33.92 -18.74 -1.98
N PRO A 710 -34.79 -17.76 -1.68
CA PRO A 710 -34.36 -16.46 -1.17
C PRO A 710 -33.90 -16.59 0.29
N SER A 711 -32.90 -15.81 0.66
CA SER A 711 -32.42 -15.73 2.04
C SER A 711 -31.87 -14.33 2.34
N ALA A 712 -31.70 -14.04 3.62
CA ALA A 712 -31.12 -12.79 4.09
C ALA A 712 -30.25 -13.03 5.31
N SER A 713 -29.30 -12.14 5.54
CA SER A 713 -28.52 -12.14 6.78
C SER A 713 -28.24 -10.74 7.29
N VAL A 714 -27.92 -10.68 8.60
CA VAL A 714 -27.31 -9.52 9.23
C VAL A 714 -26.03 -9.95 9.94
N PHE A 715 -25.01 -9.07 9.95
CA PHE A 715 -23.72 -9.41 10.52
C PHE A 715 -22.99 -8.23 11.14
N VAL A 716 -22.10 -8.57 12.08
CA VAL A 716 -20.98 -7.74 12.51
C VAL A 716 -19.72 -8.41 12.01
N GLY A 717 -18.85 -7.66 11.36
CA GLY A 717 -17.59 -8.18 10.81
C GLY A 717 -16.41 -7.30 11.18
N ALA A 718 -15.24 -7.89 11.23
CA ALA A 718 -13.99 -7.19 11.47
C ALA A 718 -12.91 -7.70 10.50
N ASP A 719 -12.22 -6.77 9.85
CA ASP A 719 -11.04 -7.08 9.05
C ASP A 719 -9.82 -6.98 9.97
N THR A 720 -9.34 -8.14 10.44
CA THR A 720 -8.31 -8.27 11.47
C THR A 720 -6.99 -8.80 10.90
N PHE A 721 -5.90 -8.70 11.68
CA PHE A 721 -4.61 -9.27 11.28
C PHE A 721 -4.63 -10.82 11.16
N LEU A 722 -5.59 -11.50 11.80
CA LEU A 722 -5.82 -12.94 11.66
C LEU A 722 -6.70 -13.29 10.45
N GLY A 723 -7.15 -12.28 9.70
CA GLY A 723 -8.10 -12.41 8.62
C GLY A 723 -9.49 -11.86 8.97
N PRO A 724 -10.44 -11.94 8.04
CA PRO A 724 -11.79 -11.46 8.25
C PRO A 724 -12.53 -12.33 9.27
N ALA A 725 -13.18 -11.70 10.23
CA ALA A 725 -14.01 -12.35 11.25
C ALA A 725 -15.47 -11.88 11.15
N TYR A 726 -16.43 -12.80 11.33
CA TYR A 726 -17.86 -12.49 11.23
C TYR A 726 -18.64 -13.19 12.34
N LEU A 727 -19.59 -12.46 12.89
CA LEU A 727 -20.72 -13.02 13.64
C LEU A 727 -21.98 -12.62 12.88
N ALA A 728 -22.74 -13.62 12.42
CA ALA A 728 -23.89 -13.39 11.55
C ALA A 728 -25.11 -14.22 11.98
N PHE A 729 -26.28 -13.70 11.66
CA PHE A 729 -27.55 -14.42 11.73
C PHE A 729 -28.16 -14.42 10.33
N GLY A 730 -28.53 -15.62 9.85
CA GLY A 730 -29.15 -15.83 8.55
C GLY A 730 -30.51 -16.49 8.68
N HIS A 731 -31.38 -16.15 7.74
CA HIS A 731 -32.73 -16.69 7.58
C HIS A 731 -33.03 -16.99 6.11
N ALA A 732 -33.51 -18.17 5.81
CA ALA A 732 -33.96 -18.55 4.47
C ALA A 732 -35.48 -18.57 4.43
N PHE A 733 -36.04 -17.93 3.40
CA PHE A 733 -37.50 -17.83 3.16
C PHE A 733 -37.96 -19.01 2.30
N SER A 734 -37.98 -20.20 2.89
CA SER A 734 -38.44 -21.45 2.26
C SER A 734 -39.49 -22.11 3.12
N ASP A 735 -40.17 -23.20 2.65
CA ASP A 735 -41.24 -23.86 3.39
C ASP A 735 -40.82 -24.31 4.81
N ASP A 736 -39.52 -24.62 5.01
CA ASP A 736 -38.99 -25.04 6.30
C ASP A 736 -38.42 -23.87 7.16
N ASP A 737 -38.38 -22.65 6.61
CA ASP A 737 -37.87 -21.41 7.25
C ASP A 737 -36.59 -21.58 8.10
N PRO A 738 -35.50 -22.18 7.57
CA PRO A 738 -34.32 -22.46 8.37
C PRO A 738 -33.59 -21.18 8.78
N ASN A 739 -33.10 -21.20 10.01
CA ASN A 739 -32.31 -20.13 10.61
C ASN A 739 -30.96 -20.67 11.05
N ALA A 740 -29.91 -19.86 10.93
CA ALA A 740 -28.58 -20.22 11.41
C ALA A 740 -27.85 -19.02 11.97
N VAL A 741 -27.06 -19.27 13.02
CA VAL A 741 -26.08 -18.34 13.54
C VAL A 741 -24.71 -18.81 13.08
N TYR A 742 -23.89 -17.89 12.55
CA TYR A 742 -22.58 -18.19 12.02
C TYR A 742 -21.50 -17.44 12.78
N LEU A 743 -20.44 -18.13 13.11
CA LEU A 743 -19.19 -17.56 13.58
C LEU A 743 -18.07 -17.98 12.62
N LEU A 744 -17.43 -17.02 11.96
CA LEU A 744 -16.38 -17.30 11.00
C LEU A 744 -15.10 -16.51 11.33
N LEU A 745 -13.96 -17.15 11.12
CA LEU A 745 -12.65 -16.55 10.96
C LEU A 745 -12.10 -17.07 9.64
N GLY A 746 -11.99 -16.21 8.64
CA GLY A 746 -11.68 -16.53 7.25
C GLY A 746 -12.74 -15.99 6.29
N THR A 747 -12.55 -16.24 5.00
CA THR A 747 -13.48 -15.83 3.94
C THR A 747 -14.74 -16.70 3.95
N PRO A 748 -15.97 -16.12 3.87
CA PRO A 748 -17.24 -16.84 3.83
C PRO A 748 -17.46 -17.58 2.51
#